data_ebfb218e69c186becd66c4e8fedd46df
#
_entry.id   ebfb218e69c186becd66c4e8fedd46df
#
_cell.length_a   1.000
_cell.length_b   1.000
_cell.length_c   1.000
_cell.angle_alpha   90.00
_cell.angle_beta   90.00
_cell.angle_gamma   90.00
#
_symmetry.space_group_name_H-M   'P 1'
#
loop_
_entity.id
_entity.type
_entity.pdbx_description
1 polymer ?
#
loop_
_entity_poly.entity_id
_entity_poly.type
_entity_poly.pdbx_seq_one_letter_code
_entity_poly.pdbx_strand_id
1 'polypeptide(L)'
;MKDRTKNTPQVLLRRALLVLLDAAIVAFSFYFALLLRADGAVEAGWWPHNRALLYENLPWIVAVYIVCFLAGGLYSVLWKYAGERDLIRLAGMIAVPTAVVYVVNRRFIHGVLFNSANCMASVLIFLFIGGSRLAWRLFLSHPLGERMRKVPAKDPNRPVLIVGAGEAGAWAINVCKSNKEYGHAVVAVDDDPTKLNQTIHGVPVKGTLEDIPELCTRYGIHSIIIAIPTLKGSKLSHVIDLCVSTHCAVQLLSDPQLVGSGAPQQEVFRELNPADFLSREEVTLDTDKISGYLTGKTVLVTGGGGSIGSELCRQVMRFKPGKLLIFDIYENCAYELQMELQQKYGRDIPVTVLIGSIRDKKRLDEVFDTYHPTVVFHAAAHKHVPLMEVSPAEAVKNNVLGTKNLLVSASEHGVERFVQLSTDKAVNPTSVMGCTKRICEMLIQTFAGNTDMKCVAVRFGNVLGSHGSVIPLFEAQIKKGGPVTLTDPNIVRYFMTIPEAAQLVLQAGALAESGNIYVLDMGEPVRIMDLAKQLIRFYGYEPGVNMEIKIVGLRPGEKLYEELMMDEEQDKMRRTQHNKIFVASPRTIDLAEFYEQLQALEAAAAHNDEGVVRQLAAMIPTFTPTRENLKL
;
A
#
# COMPACT_ATOMS: atom_id res chain seq x y z
N MET A 1 -0.46 20.83 -29.56
CA MET A 1 -1.08 19.55 -30.01
C MET A 1 -2.41 19.41 -29.30
N LYS A 2 -3.52 19.33 -30.06
CA LYS A 2 -4.90 19.31 -29.56
C LYS A 2 -5.20 17.98 -28.88
N ASP A 3 -5.53 18.04 -27.59
CA ASP A 3 -6.03 16.91 -26.82
C ASP A 3 -7.39 16.44 -27.36
N ARG A 4 -7.40 15.29 -27.99
CA ARG A 4 -8.61 14.54 -28.35
C ARG A 4 -9.00 13.64 -27.15
N THR A 5 -9.57 14.21 -26.10
CA THR A 5 -10.34 13.41 -25.12
C THR A 5 -11.67 13.03 -25.77
N LYS A 6 -11.78 11.79 -26.21
CA LYS A 6 -13.00 11.18 -26.74
C LYS A 6 -14.08 11.25 -25.65
N ASN A 7 -15.14 12.05 -25.89
CA ASN A 7 -16.38 11.98 -25.12
C ASN A 7 -17.01 10.60 -25.34
N THR A 8 -16.81 9.68 -24.41
CA THR A 8 -17.49 8.40 -24.45
C THR A 8 -19.00 8.61 -24.32
N PRO A 9 -19.86 7.81 -25.03
CA PRO A 9 -21.33 7.95 -24.99
C PRO A 9 -21.90 8.01 -23.56
N GLN A 10 -21.27 7.33 -22.62
CA GLN A 10 -21.64 7.32 -21.21
C GLN A 10 -21.46 8.68 -20.50
N VAL A 11 -20.44 9.46 -20.86
CA VAL A 11 -20.20 10.80 -20.28
C VAL A 11 -21.24 11.79 -20.79
N LEU A 12 -21.63 11.71 -22.08
CA LEU A 12 -22.68 12.52 -22.67
C LEU A 12 -24.05 12.19 -22.05
N LEU A 13 -24.38 10.91 -21.91
CA LEU A 13 -25.64 10.45 -21.28
C LEU A 13 -25.76 10.96 -19.83
N ARG A 14 -24.68 10.84 -19.05
CA ARG A 14 -24.64 11.32 -17.66
C ARG A 14 -24.84 12.83 -17.58
N ARG A 15 -24.21 13.61 -18.45
CA ARG A 15 -24.41 15.07 -18.50
C ARG A 15 -25.83 15.43 -18.89
N ALA A 16 -26.42 14.75 -19.84
CA ALA A 16 -27.81 14.96 -20.25
C ALA A 16 -28.79 14.67 -19.10
N LEU A 17 -28.61 13.58 -18.39
CA LEU A 17 -29.42 13.24 -17.20
C LEU A 17 -29.33 14.31 -16.10
N LEU A 18 -28.14 14.85 -15.84
CA LEU A 18 -27.94 15.91 -14.86
C LEU A 18 -28.63 17.22 -15.27
N VAL A 19 -28.56 17.57 -16.55
CA VAL A 19 -29.27 18.76 -17.10
C VAL A 19 -30.79 18.60 -16.95
N LEU A 20 -31.33 17.42 -17.27
CA LEU A 20 -32.75 17.12 -17.10
C LEU A 20 -33.21 17.21 -15.63
N LEU A 21 -32.40 16.67 -14.72
CA LEU A 21 -32.67 16.74 -13.29
C LEU A 21 -32.67 18.19 -12.80
N ASP A 22 -31.69 18.99 -13.19
CA ASP A 22 -31.60 20.39 -12.78
C ASP A 22 -32.72 21.21 -13.37
N ALA A 23 -33.14 20.96 -14.61
CA ALA A 23 -34.31 21.56 -15.22
C ALA A 23 -35.62 21.26 -14.44
N ALA A 24 -35.78 19.99 -14.02
CA ALA A 24 -36.91 19.60 -13.18
C ALA A 24 -36.88 20.28 -11.80
N ILE A 25 -35.67 20.37 -11.18
CA ILE A 25 -35.50 21.10 -9.90
C ILE A 25 -35.86 22.57 -10.04
N VAL A 26 -35.41 23.24 -11.10
CA VAL A 26 -35.77 24.67 -11.34
C VAL A 26 -37.29 24.82 -11.50
N ALA A 27 -37.92 24.00 -12.35
CA ALA A 27 -39.35 24.03 -12.56
C ALA A 27 -40.14 23.79 -11.27
N PHE A 28 -39.77 22.78 -10.51
CA PHE A 28 -40.35 22.43 -9.22
C PHE A 28 -40.18 23.57 -8.20
N SER A 29 -39.03 24.22 -8.15
CA SER A 29 -38.73 25.30 -7.21
C SER A 29 -39.61 26.52 -7.47
N PHE A 30 -39.84 26.89 -8.72
CA PHE A 30 -40.77 28.01 -9.06
C PHE A 30 -42.22 27.67 -8.73
N TYR A 31 -42.65 26.43 -9.03
CA TYR A 31 -43.99 25.97 -8.68
C TYR A 31 -44.19 25.94 -7.16
N PHE A 32 -43.23 25.41 -6.42
CA PHE A 32 -43.28 25.31 -4.96
C PHE A 32 -43.19 26.69 -4.28
N ALA A 33 -42.39 27.61 -4.81
CA ALA A 33 -42.33 28.99 -4.33
C ALA A 33 -43.67 29.72 -4.51
N LEU A 34 -44.38 29.49 -5.63
CA LEU A 34 -45.69 30.03 -5.84
C LEU A 34 -46.73 29.44 -4.86
N LEU A 35 -46.61 28.13 -4.57
CA LEU A 35 -47.47 27.41 -3.63
C LEU A 35 -47.26 27.90 -2.19
N LEU A 36 -46.01 28.07 -1.77
CA LEU A 36 -45.68 28.65 -0.46
C LEU A 36 -46.22 30.06 -0.29
N ARG A 37 -46.22 30.85 -1.38
CA ARG A 37 -46.77 32.20 -1.34
C ARG A 37 -48.31 32.23 -1.22
N ALA A 38 -48.97 31.18 -1.70
CA ALA A 38 -50.42 31.08 -1.61
C ALA A 38 -50.93 30.93 -0.16
N ASP A 39 -50.04 30.56 0.79
CA ASP A 39 -50.28 30.45 2.25
C ASP A 39 -51.59 29.75 2.62
N GLY A 40 -51.97 28.75 1.85
CA GLY A 40 -53.22 28.01 2.01
C GLY A 40 -54.51 28.77 1.58
N ALA A 41 -54.43 30.06 1.25
CA ALA A 41 -55.53 30.85 0.73
C ALA A 41 -55.72 30.62 -0.77
N VAL A 42 -56.31 29.49 -1.14
CA VAL A 42 -56.72 29.18 -2.51
C VAL A 42 -58.06 29.86 -2.78
N GLU A 43 -58.07 31.21 -2.80
CA GLU A 43 -59.23 31.93 -3.23
C GLU A 43 -59.58 31.64 -4.69
N ALA A 44 -60.84 31.42 -4.97
CA ALA A 44 -61.36 30.99 -6.26
C ALA A 44 -61.09 32.03 -7.39
N GLY A 45 -59.90 32.11 -7.89
CA GLY A 45 -59.43 33.00 -8.95
C GLY A 45 -57.96 33.31 -8.94
N TRP A 46 -57.37 33.48 -7.77
CA TRP A 46 -55.96 33.82 -7.65
C TRP A 46 -55.00 32.66 -8.07
N TRP A 47 -55.26 31.48 -7.57
CA TRP A 47 -54.42 30.30 -7.84
C TRP A 47 -54.48 29.82 -9.31
N PRO A 48 -55.64 29.62 -9.95
CA PRO A 48 -55.70 29.23 -11.36
C PRO A 48 -55.02 30.22 -12.29
N HIS A 49 -55.22 31.53 -12.06
CA HIS A 49 -54.63 32.59 -12.88
C HIS A 49 -53.07 32.58 -12.79
N ASN A 50 -52.54 32.64 -11.59
CA ASN A 50 -51.07 32.70 -11.39
C ASN A 50 -50.38 31.41 -11.79
N ARG A 51 -51.04 30.25 -11.64
CA ARG A 51 -50.52 28.96 -12.11
C ARG A 51 -50.47 28.92 -13.65
N ALA A 52 -51.48 29.40 -14.34
CA ALA A 52 -51.48 29.47 -15.80
C ALA A 52 -50.32 30.34 -16.30
N LEU A 53 -50.18 31.54 -15.72
CA LEU A 53 -49.09 32.46 -16.02
C LEU A 53 -47.70 31.87 -15.75
N LEU A 54 -47.55 31.10 -14.67
CA LEU A 54 -46.30 30.38 -14.40
C LEU A 54 -46.00 29.35 -15.50
N TYR A 55 -46.96 28.54 -15.90
CA TYR A 55 -46.77 27.50 -16.93
C TYR A 55 -46.41 28.09 -18.29
N GLU A 56 -46.99 29.21 -18.68
CA GLU A 56 -46.65 29.92 -19.92
C GLU A 56 -45.20 30.43 -19.91
N ASN A 57 -44.72 30.88 -18.74
CA ASN A 57 -43.38 31.45 -18.62
C ASN A 57 -42.28 30.46 -18.18
N LEU A 58 -42.64 29.32 -17.65
CA LEU A 58 -41.70 28.30 -17.11
C LEU A 58 -40.66 27.84 -18.12
N PRO A 59 -40.99 27.59 -19.42
CA PRO A 59 -39.99 27.09 -20.37
C PRO A 59 -38.79 28.03 -20.58
N TRP A 60 -39.05 29.35 -20.73
CA TRP A 60 -37.95 30.28 -20.92
C TRP A 60 -37.18 30.54 -19.61
N ILE A 61 -37.84 30.52 -18.45
CA ILE A 61 -37.18 30.61 -17.14
C ILE A 61 -36.19 29.45 -16.96
N VAL A 62 -36.66 28.22 -17.16
CA VAL A 62 -35.82 27.03 -17.09
C VAL A 62 -34.65 27.13 -18.07
N ALA A 63 -34.91 27.58 -19.32
CA ALA A 63 -33.86 27.72 -20.33
C ALA A 63 -32.76 28.72 -19.88
N VAL A 64 -33.13 29.85 -19.30
CA VAL A 64 -32.17 30.84 -18.79
C VAL A 64 -31.30 30.26 -17.68
N TYR A 65 -31.88 29.54 -16.73
CA TYR A 65 -31.10 28.87 -15.67
C TYR A 65 -30.14 27.82 -16.24
N ILE A 66 -30.62 26.96 -17.14
CA ILE A 66 -29.78 25.89 -17.74
C ILE A 66 -28.66 26.50 -18.58
N VAL A 67 -28.91 27.55 -19.37
CA VAL A 67 -27.87 28.25 -20.12
C VAL A 67 -26.81 28.85 -19.19
N CYS A 68 -27.21 29.47 -18.08
CA CYS A 68 -26.27 29.99 -17.09
C CYS A 68 -25.46 28.87 -16.40
N PHE A 69 -26.07 27.73 -16.12
CA PHE A 69 -25.37 26.57 -15.54
C PHE A 69 -24.37 25.93 -16.52
N LEU A 70 -24.72 25.87 -17.80
CA LEU A 70 -23.81 25.41 -18.85
C LEU A 70 -22.66 26.40 -19.05
N ALA A 71 -22.91 27.67 -19.14
CA ALA A 71 -21.90 28.71 -19.29
C ALA A 71 -21.00 28.82 -18.06
N GLY A 72 -21.54 28.66 -16.86
CA GLY A 72 -20.81 28.64 -15.60
C GLY A 72 -20.01 27.34 -15.35
N GLY A 73 -20.18 26.31 -16.20
CA GLY A 73 -19.44 25.08 -16.10
C GLY A 73 -19.90 24.14 -14.98
N LEU A 74 -21.15 24.23 -14.52
CA LEU A 74 -21.71 23.40 -13.43
C LEU A 74 -21.56 21.90 -13.71
N TYR A 75 -21.66 21.47 -14.98
CA TYR A 75 -21.59 20.08 -15.42
C TYR A 75 -20.18 19.59 -15.72
N SER A 76 -19.18 20.46 -15.59
CA SER A 76 -17.75 20.11 -15.72
C SER A 76 -17.05 19.92 -14.37
N VAL A 77 -17.70 20.32 -13.26
CA VAL A 77 -17.16 20.15 -11.90
C VAL A 77 -17.31 18.70 -11.45
N LEU A 78 -16.22 18.13 -10.93
CA LEU A 78 -16.22 16.83 -10.27
C LEU A 78 -16.76 16.97 -8.83
N TRP A 79 -18.07 16.91 -8.67
CA TRP A 79 -18.76 17.11 -7.39
C TRP A 79 -18.34 16.14 -6.27
N LYS A 80 -17.65 15.06 -6.61
CA LYS A 80 -17.02 14.16 -5.63
C LYS A 80 -16.00 14.89 -4.73
N TYR A 81 -15.33 15.92 -5.27
CA TYR A 81 -14.28 16.69 -4.59
C TYR A 81 -14.65 18.14 -4.35
N ALA A 82 -15.93 18.51 -4.52
CA ALA A 82 -16.39 19.87 -4.35
C ALA A 82 -16.19 20.38 -2.92
N GLY A 83 -15.64 21.59 -2.80
CA GLY A 83 -15.38 22.30 -1.54
C GLY A 83 -16.25 23.54 -1.38
N GLU A 84 -15.95 24.36 -0.37
CA GLU A 84 -16.66 25.62 -0.08
C GLU A 84 -16.68 26.57 -1.28
N ARG A 85 -15.60 26.65 -2.06
CA ARG A 85 -15.51 27.50 -3.25
C ARG A 85 -16.49 27.12 -4.35
N ASP A 86 -16.83 25.83 -4.46
CA ASP A 86 -17.78 25.34 -5.46
C ASP A 86 -19.22 25.68 -5.08
N LEU A 87 -19.54 25.75 -3.77
CA LEU A 87 -20.83 26.23 -3.26
C LEU A 87 -20.99 27.72 -3.49
N ILE A 88 -19.96 28.54 -3.28
CA ILE A 88 -19.96 29.97 -3.58
C ILE A 88 -20.19 30.19 -5.10
N ARG A 89 -19.51 29.38 -5.92
CA ARG A 89 -19.67 29.40 -7.37
C ARG A 89 -21.11 29.05 -7.79
N LEU A 90 -21.70 28.03 -7.17
CA LEU A 90 -23.11 27.64 -7.38
C LEU A 90 -24.06 28.80 -7.03
N ALA A 91 -23.84 29.46 -5.90
CA ALA A 91 -24.64 30.64 -5.51
C ALA A 91 -24.56 31.78 -6.55
N GLY A 92 -23.35 32.04 -7.07
CA GLY A 92 -23.17 33.02 -8.16
C GLY A 92 -23.90 32.62 -9.46
N MET A 93 -23.84 31.33 -9.84
CA MET A 93 -24.53 30.81 -11.03
C MET A 93 -26.06 30.85 -10.90
N ILE A 94 -26.62 30.89 -9.69
CA ILE A 94 -28.04 31.04 -9.43
C ILE A 94 -28.42 32.52 -9.37
N ALA A 95 -27.59 33.39 -8.83
CA ALA A 95 -27.84 34.82 -8.71
C ALA A 95 -28.02 35.50 -10.08
N VAL A 96 -27.19 35.13 -11.07
CA VAL A 96 -27.25 35.71 -12.41
C VAL A 96 -28.60 35.46 -13.12
N PRO A 97 -29.06 34.20 -13.30
CA PRO A 97 -30.37 33.96 -13.93
C PRO A 97 -31.52 34.52 -13.10
N THR A 98 -31.43 34.54 -11.76
CA THR A 98 -32.41 35.18 -10.89
C THR A 98 -32.56 36.68 -11.21
N ALA A 99 -31.44 37.38 -11.37
CA ALA A 99 -31.44 38.79 -11.76
C ALA A 99 -32.02 38.99 -13.17
N VAL A 100 -31.66 38.11 -14.12
CA VAL A 100 -32.22 38.15 -15.48
C VAL A 100 -33.74 37.97 -15.45
N VAL A 101 -34.24 36.96 -14.76
CA VAL A 101 -35.69 36.70 -14.61
C VAL A 101 -36.39 37.90 -13.95
N TYR A 102 -35.78 38.51 -12.91
CA TYR A 102 -36.28 39.69 -12.25
C TYR A 102 -36.42 40.88 -13.22
N VAL A 103 -35.39 41.19 -13.98
CA VAL A 103 -35.37 42.31 -14.93
C VAL A 103 -36.38 42.09 -16.06
N VAL A 104 -36.42 40.90 -16.65
CA VAL A 104 -37.36 40.54 -17.73
C VAL A 104 -38.80 40.61 -17.24
N ASN A 105 -39.09 40.08 -16.06
CA ASN A 105 -40.42 40.14 -15.45
C ASN A 105 -40.89 41.58 -15.20
N ARG A 106 -40.00 42.45 -14.76
CA ARG A 106 -40.34 43.86 -14.45
C ARG A 106 -40.47 44.72 -15.71
N ARG A 107 -39.64 44.44 -16.76
CA ARG A 107 -39.53 45.34 -17.93
C ARG A 107 -40.43 44.92 -19.11
N PHE A 108 -40.65 43.63 -19.30
CA PHE A 108 -41.27 43.10 -20.51
C PHE A 108 -42.58 42.35 -20.27
N ILE A 109 -42.79 41.80 -19.07
CA ILE A 109 -43.92 40.89 -18.80
C ILE A 109 -44.92 41.53 -17.77
N HIS A 110 -44.70 42.78 -17.40
CA HIS A 110 -45.59 43.58 -16.52
C HIS A 110 -46.07 42.85 -15.25
N GLY A 111 -45.16 42.18 -14.50
CA GLY A 111 -45.45 41.74 -13.14
C GLY A 111 -46.13 40.38 -12.99
N VAL A 112 -45.99 39.51 -13.98
CA VAL A 112 -46.56 38.15 -14.00
C VAL A 112 -46.04 37.27 -12.87
N LEU A 113 -44.76 37.43 -12.49
CA LEU A 113 -44.15 36.71 -11.37
C LEU A 113 -43.87 37.66 -10.21
N PHE A 114 -44.33 37.30 -9.03
CA PHE A 114 -44.04 38.09 -7.83
C PHE A 114 -42.56 38.03 -7.49
N ASN A 115 -41.93 39.16 -7.22
CA ASN A 115 -40.52 39.27 -6.88
C ASN A 115 -40.12 38.35 -5.70
N SER A 116 -41.01 38.22 -4.71
CA SER A 116 -40.81 37.31 -3.57
C SER A 116 -40.79 35.85 -3.99
N ALA A 117 -41.66 35.45 -4.94
CA ALA A 117 -41.63 34.07 -5.46
C ALA A 117 -40.34 33.78 -6.22
N ASN A 118 -39.79 34.74 -6.97
CA ASN A 118 -38.50 34.60 -7.65
C ASN A 118 -37.33 34.43 -6.65
N CYS A 119 -37.31 35.24 -5.56
CA CYS A 119 -36.30 35.08 -4.50
C CYS A 119 -36.44 33.74 -3.77
N MET A 120 -37.65 33.32 -3.43
CA MET A 120 -37.90 32.03 -2.78
C MET A 120 -37.50 30.87 -3.67
N ALA A 121 -37.82 30.91 -4.97
CA ALA A 121 -37.41 29.91 -5.94
C ALA A 121 -35.89 29.80 -6.03
N SER A 122 -35.16 30.91 -6.00
CA SER A 122 -33.68 30.92 -6.04
C SER A 122 -33.06 30.23 -4.83
N VAL A 123 -33.60 30.45 -3.63
CA VAL A 123 -33.15 29.76 -2.41
C VAL A 123 -33.45 28.27 -2.50
N LEU A 124 -34.64 27.89 -2.98
CA LEU A 124 -35.01 26.49 -3.17
C LEU A 124 -34.12 25.79 -4.22
N ILE A 125 -33.82 26.48 -5.35
CA ILE A 125 -32.90 25.99 -6.37
C ILE A 125 -31.50 25.70 -5.75
N PHE A 126 -30.98 26.63 -4.95
CA PHE A 126 -29.70 26.45 -4.26
C PHE A 126 -29.75 25.26 -3.32
N LEU A 127 -30.79 25.13 -2.51
CA LEU A 127 -30.94 24.00 -1.56
C LEU A 127 -31.09 22.65 -2.27
N PHE A 128 -31.92 22.58 -3.32
CA PHE A 128 -32.17 21.32 -4.01
C PHE A 128 -31.03 20.92 -4.94
N ILE A 129 -30.41 21.80 -5.69
CA ILE A 129 -29.23 21.49 -6.50
C ILE A 129 -28.04 21.20 -5.60
N GLY A 130 -27.76 22.06 -4.62
CA GLY A 130 -26.69 21.83 -3.64
C GLY A 130 -26.90 20.54 -2.85
N GLY A 131 -28.11 20.31 -2.35
CA GLY A 131 -28.50 19.10 -1.62
C GLY A 131 -28.43 17.83 -2.47
N SER A 132 -28.86 17.86 -3.73
CA SER A 132 -28.75 16.71 -4.65
C SER A 132 -27.29 16.35 -4.92
N ARG A 133 -26.42 17.34 -5.08
CA ARG A 133 -24.98 17.15 -5.28
C ARG A 133 -24.29 16.63 -4.01
N LEU A 134 -24.67 17.15 -2.84
CA LEU A 134 -24.20 16.68 -1.55
C LEU A 134 -24.69 15.25 -1.27
N ALA A 135 -25.96 14.96 -1.52
CA ALA A 135 -26.52 13.61 -1.39
C ALA A 135 -25.82 12.61 -2.33
N TRP A 136 -25.55 13.01 -3.59
CA TRP A 136 -24.79 12.22 -4.54
C TRP A 136 -23.34 11.99 -4.06
N ARG A 137 -22.69 13.01 -3.49
CA ARG A 137 -21.38 12.87 -2.85
C ARG A 137 -21.41 11.89 -1.69
N LEU A 138 -22.40 12.04 -0.79
CA LEU A 138 -22.58 11.14 0.36
C LEU A 138 -22.92 9.71 -0.08
N PHE A 139 -23.71 9.55 -1.14
CA PHE A 139 -24.05 8.23 -1.70
C PHE A 139 -22.88 7.55 -2.41
N LEU A 140 -22.05 8.31 -3.16
CA LEU A 140 -20.85 7.80 -3.84
C LEU A 140 -19.61 7.76 -2.94
N SER A 141 -19.55 8.55 -1.87
CA SER A 141 -18.49 8.44 -0.86
C SER A 141 -18.71 7.28 0.09
N HIS A 142 -19.88 6.62 0.02
CA HIS A 142 -20.15 5.36 0.67
C HIS A 142 -20.29 4.27 -0.41
N PRO A 143 -19.17 3.62 -0.86
CA PRO A 143 -19.30 2.33 -1.52
C PRO A 143 -20.06 1.42 -0.55
N LEU A 144 -21.02 0.66 -1.06
CA LEU A 144 -21.78 -0.31 -0.25
C LEU A 144 -20.88 -1.26 0.57
N GLY A 145 -19.59 -1.40 0.16
CA GLY A 145 -18.56 -2.14 0.89
C GLY A 145 -17.98 -1.45 2.12
N GLU A 146 -17.98 -0.09 2.20
CA GLU A 146 -17.52 0.61 3.42
C GLU A 146 -18.55 0.58 4.55
N ARG A 147 -19.82 0.23 4.26
CA ARG A 147 -20.83 0.05 5.33
C ARG A 147 -20.51 -1.08 6.30
N MET A 148 -19.65 -2.04 5.92
CA MET A 148 -19.29 -3.16 6.80
C MET A 148 -17.99 -2.95 7.59
N ARG A 149 -17.23 -1.86 7.35
CA ARG A 149 -15.95 -1.64 8.03
C ARG A 149 -15.70 -0.23 8.54
N LYS A 150 -16.72 0.54 8.79
CA LYS A 150 -16.57 1.59 9.79
C LYS A 150 -16.45 0.87 11.13
N VAL A 151 -15.29 1.00 11.78
CA VAL A 151 -15.28 1.00 13.24
C VAL A 151 -16.48 1.89 13.62
N PRO A 152 -17.57 1.32 14.18
CA PRO A 152 -18.74 2.15 14.49
C PRO A 152 -18.24 3.26 15.36
N ALA A 153 -18.71 4.47 15.11
CA ALA A 153 -18.45 5.59 15.99
C ALA A 153 -18.62 5.07 17.41
N LYS A 154 -17.54 5.07 18.20
CA LYS A 154 -17.34 4.61 19.57
C LYS A 154 -18.65 4.35 20.33
N ASP A 155 -19.30 3.21 20.08
CA ASP A 155 -20.44 2.78 20.87
C ASP A 155 -19.92 2.02 22.09
N PRO A 156 -20.07 2.59 23.31
CA PRO A 156 -19.58 1.96 24.54
C PRO A 156 -20.22 0.60 24.82
N ASN A 157 -21.37 0.31 24.24
CA ASN A 157 -22.13 -0.92 24.46
C ASN A 157 -21.99 -1.96 23.34
N ARG A 158 -21.12 -1.70 22.33
CA ARG A 158 -20.96 -2.69 21.26
C ARG A 158 -20.47 -4.03 21.82
N PRO A 159 -21.12 -5.15 21.49
CA PRO A 159 -20.72 -6.46 22.00
C PRO A 159 -19.41 -6.92 21.36
N VAL A 160 -18.49 -7.38 22.21
CA VAL A 160 -17.13 -7.82 21.84
C VAL A 160 -16.95 -9.28 22.22
N LEU A 161 -16.36 -10.07 21.31
CA LEU A 161 -15.89 -11.41 21.57
C LEU A 161 -14.37 -11.37 21.84
N ILE A 162 -13.94 -12.04 22.91
CA ILE A 162 -12.52 -12.17 23.25
C ILE A 162 -12.03 -13.56 22.85
N VAL A 163 -10.99 -13.59 22.02
CA VAL A 163 -10.32 -14.84 21.61
C VAL A 163 -9.13 -15.08 22.54
N GLY A 164 -9.24 -16.13 23.36
CA GLY A 164 -8.30 -16.49 24.40
C GLY A 164 -8.82 -16.15 25.80
N ALA A 165 -8.90 -17.16 26.67
CA ALA A 165 -9.32 -17.05 28.06
C ALA A 165 -8.15 -17.31 29.04
N GLY A 166 -6.94 -16.87 28.67
CA GLY A 166 -5.76 -16.84 29.50
C GLY A 166 -5.55 -15.48 30.18
N GLU A 167 -4.35 -15.22 30.66
CA GLU A 167 -3.97 -13.98 31.34
C GLU A 167 -4.18 -12.74 30.43
N ALA A 168 -3.78 -12.83 29.15
CA ALA A 168 -3.99 -11.75 28.18
C ALA A 168 -5.48 -11.52 27.89
N GLY A 169 -6.31 -12.58 27.83
CA GLY A 169 -7.75 -12.47 27.68
C GLY A 169 -8.41 -11.81 28.89
N ALA A 170 -8.02 -12.20 30.10
CA ALA A 170 -8.47 -11.58 31.35
C ALA A 170 -8.12 -10.08 31.37
N TRP A 171 -6.91 -9.74 30.97
CA TRP A 171 -6.47 -8.35 30.86
C TRP A 171 -7.25 -7.58 29.79
N ALA A 172 -7.47 -8.16 28.60
CA ALA A 172 -8.28 -7.56 27.53
C ALA A 172 -9.72 -7.26 27.98
N ILE A 173 -10.34 -8.17 28.74
CA ILE A 173 -11.68 -7.95 29.35
C ILE A 173 -11.65 -6.76 30.31
N ASN A 174 -10.63 -6.64 31.14
CA ASN A 174 -10.48 -5.52 32.07
C ASN A 174 -10.25 -4.19 31.34
N VAL A 175 -9.49 -4.19 30.24
CA VAL A 175 -9.33 -3.01 29.38
C VAL A 175 -10.68 -2.59 28.78
N CYS A 176 -11.49 -3.51 28.27
CA CYS A 176 -12.84 -3.23 27.77
C CYS A 176 -13.77 -2.66 28.86
N LYS A 177 -13.60 -3.09 30.12
CA LYS A 177 -14.38 -2.55 31.26
C LYS A 177 -13.96 -1.15 31.65
N SER A 178 -12.67 -0.87 31.65
CA SER A 178 -12.10 0.43 32.08
C SER A 178 -12.17 1.47 30.94
N ASN A 179 -12.05 1.06 29.70
CA ASN A 179 -12.15 1.94 28.55
C ASN A 179 -13.26 1.48 27.58
N LYS A 180 -14.40 2.17 27.67
CA LYS A 180 -15.60 1.87 26.88
C LYS A 180 -15.40 2.08 25.37
N GLU A 181 -14.31 2.67 24.92
CA GLU A 181 -14.00 2.81 23.48
C GLU A 181 -13.82 1.46 22.80
N TYR A 182 -13.36 0.44 23.54
CA TYR A 182 -13.19 -0.92 23.01
C TYR A 182 -14.48 -1.76 23.02
N GLY A 183 -15.57 -1.24 23.56
CA GLY A 183 -16.87 -1.92 23.66
C GLY A 183 -17.01 -2.77 24.94
N HIS A 184 -18.02 -3.64 24.95
CA HIS A 184 -18.34 -4.50 26.10
C HIS A 184 -18.10 -5.98 25.77
N ALA A 185 -17.17 -6.64 26.47
CA ALA A 185 -16.90 -8.06 26.31
C ALA A 185 -18.10 -8.89 26.81
N VAL A 186 -18.74 -9.66 25.93
CA VAL A 186 -19.94 -10.45 26.23
C VAL A 186 -19.69 -11.96 26.27
N VAL A 187 -18.67 -12.42 25.52
CA VAL A 187 -18.33 -13.85 25.42
C VAL A 187 -16.84 -13.99 25.13
N ALA A 188 -16.23 -15.07 25.61
CA ALA A 188 -14.86 -15.48 25.29
C ALA A 188 -14.84 -16.90 24.74
N VAL A 189 -13.79 -17.22 23.96
CA VAL A 189 -13.49 -18.55 23.41
C VAL A 189 -12.07 -18.97 23.76
N ASP A 190 -11.86 -20.27 24.01
CA ASP A 190 -10.54 -20.85 24.27
C ASP A 190 -10.57 -22.35 23.95
N ASP A 191 -9.50 -22.90 23.37
CA ASP A 191 -9.40 -24.32 23.04
C ASP A 191 -9.14 -25.23 24.25
N ASP A 192 -8.82 -24.65 25.40
CA ASP A 192 -8.59 -25.40 26.63
C ASP A 192 -9.94 -25.89 27.23
N PRO A 193 -10.20 -27.22 27.21
CA PRO A 193 -11.47 -27.77 27.69
C PRO A 193 -11.75 -27.46 29.17
N THR A 194 -10.71 -27.20 29.95
CA THR A 194 -10.88 -26.92 31.41
C THR A 194 -11.49 -25.54 31.67
N LYS A 195 -11.43 -24.64 30.67
CA LYS A 195 -11.98 -23.28 30.77
C LYS A 195 -13.41 -23.18 30.23
N LEU A 196 -13.86 -24.18 29.47
CA LEU A 196 -15.18 -24.19 28.85
C LEU A 196 -16.29 -24.11 29.91
N ASN A 197 -17.29 -23.24 29.68
CA ASN A 197 -18.38 -22.90 30.59
C ASN A 197 -17.96 -22.27 31.93
N GLN A 198 -16.69 -21.86 32.08
CA GLN A 198 -16.25 -21.01 33.18
C GLN A 198 -16.46 -19.52 32.83
N THR A 199 -16.24 -18.66 33.84
CA THR A 199 -16.31 -17.21 33.67
C THR A 199 -14.99 -16.56 34.02
N ILE A 200 -14.55 -15.62 33.17
CA ILE A 200 -13.38 -14.78 33.38
C ILE A 200 -13.84 -13.34 33.57
N HIS A 201 -13.57 -12.75 34.73
CA HIS A 201 -14.04 -11.41 35.11
C HIS A 201 -15.53 -11.16 34.74
N GLY A 202 -16.40 -12.19 34.93
CA GLY A 202 -17.83 -12.12 34.63
C GLY A 202 -18.21 -12.34 33.15
N VAL A 203 -17.25 -12.59 32.25
CA VAL A 203 -17.47 -12.94 30.86
C VAL A 203 -17.42 -14.47 30.70
N PRO A 204 -18.46 -15.12 30.15
CA PRO A 204 -18.50 -16.57 30.02
C PRO A 204 -17.62 -17.06 28.85
N VAL A 205 -16.91 -18.17 29.04
CA VAL A 205 -16.22 -18.91 27.98
C VAL A 205 -17.19 -19.94 27.39
N LYS A 206 -17.61 -19.76 26.11
CA LYS A 206 -18.75 -20.51 25.57
C LYS A 206 -18.41 -21.43 24.39
N GLY A 207 -17.16 -21.49 23.96
CA GLY A 207 -16.75 -22.33 22.84
C GLY A 207 -15.25 -22.35 22.64
N THR A 208 -14.85 -23.09 21.62
CA THR A 208 -13.50 -23.17 21.08
C THR A 208 -13.29 -22.09 20.00
N LEU A 209 -12.09 -22.05 19.41
CA LEU A 209 -11.79 -21.13 18.32
C LEU A 209 -12.66 -21.37 17.08
N GLU A 210 -13.04 -22.62 16.82
CA GLU A 210 -13.91 -22.99 15.69
C GLU A 210 -15.35 -22.47 15.83
N ASP A 211 -15.79 -22.20 17.06
CA ASP A 211 -17.15 -21.71 17.35
C ASP A 211 -17.31 -20.20 17.14
N ILE A 212 -16.24 -19.48 16.79
CA ILE A 212 -16.25 -18.01 16.60
C ILE A 212 -17.37 -17.54 15.66
N PRO A 213 -17.58 -18.11 14.46
CA PRO A 213 -18.63 -17.63 13.55
C PRO A 213 -20.04 -17.81 14.12
N GLU A 214 -20.31 -18.95 14.78
CA GLU A 214 -21.60 -19.22 15.39
C GLU A 214 -21.88 -18.27 16.56
N LEU A 215 -20.90 -18.08 17.43
CA LEU A 215 -21.01 -17.20 18.59
C LEU A 215 -21.15 -15.72 18.19
N CYS A 216 -20.48 -15.29 17.13
CA CYS A 216 -20.66 -13.95 16.59
C CYS A 216 -22.10 -13.69 16.17
N THR A 217 -22.73 -14.65 15.50
CA THR A 217 -24.14 -14.55 15.08
C THR A 217 -25.08 -14.60 16.29
N ARG A 218 -24.85 -15.54 17.22
CA ARG A 218 -25.69 -15.76 18.42
C ARG A 218 -25.72 -14.57 19.38
N TYR A 219 -24.56 -13.93 19.59
CA TYR A 219 -24.42 -12.81 20.52
C TYR A 219 -24.44 -11.43 19.84
N GLY A 220 -24.64 -11.37 18.54
CA GLY A 220 -24.66 -10.13 17.77
C GLY A 220 -23.33 -9.37 17.88
N ILE A 221 -22.20 -10.06 17.77
CA ILE A 221 -20.86 -9.49 17.94
C ILE A 221 -20.55 -8.51 16.83
N HIS A 222 -19.97 -7.37 17.18
CA HIS A 222 -19.53 -6.35 16.24
C HIS A 222 -18.00 -6.22 16.17
N SER A 223 -17.30 -6.67 17.21
CA SER A 223 -15.84 -6.59 17.29
C SER A 223 -15.27 -7.84 17.95
N ILE A 224 -14.13 -8.29 17.46
CA ILE A 224 -13.37 -9.43 17.98
C ILE A 224 -12.00 -8.93 18.41
N ILE A 225 -11.56 -9.29 19.62
CA ILE A 225 -10.22 -8.99 20.11
C ILE A 225 -9.45 -10.31 20.27
N ILE A 226 -8.38 -10.50 19.51
CA ILE A 226 -7.49 -11.65 19.62
C ILE A 226 -6.46 -11.34 20.72
N ALA A 227 -6.60 -12.06 21.87
CA ALA A 227 -5.79 -11.89 23.06
C ALA A 227 -5.03 -13.18 23.43
N ILE A 228 -4.34 -13.78 22.46
CA ILE A 228 -3.48 -14.95 22.65
C ILE A 228 -2.07 -14.62 22.15
N PRO A 229 -1.16 -14.09 22.99
CA PRO A 229 0.19 -13.69 22.59
C PRO A 229 1.05 -14.83 22.04
N THR A 230 0.78 -16.05 22.50
CA THR A 230 1.51 -17.26 22.07
C THR A 230 1.02 -17.82 20.73
N LEU A 231 -0.07 -17.30 20.17
CA LEU A 231 -0.63 -17.76 18.92
C LEU A 231 0.21 -17.23 17.76
N LYS A 232 0.90 -18.11 17.06
CA LYS A 232 1.84 -17.79 15.98
C LYS A 232 1.66 -18.76 14.81
N GLY A 233 2.22 -18.40 13.66
CA GLY A 233 2.27 -19.26 12.49
C GLY A 233 0.89 -19.61 11.94
N SER A 234 0.73 -20.82 11.41
CA SER A 234 -0.51 -21.29 10.76
C SER A 234 -1.74 -21.24 11.67
N LYS A 235 -1.56 -21.41 12.99
CA LYS A 235 -2.66 -21.31 13.96
C LYS A 235 -3.21 -19.88 14.05
N LEU A 236 -2.35 -18.86 14.05
CA LEU A 236 -2.82 -17.46 14.05
C LEU A 236 -3.52 -17.13 12.73
N SER A 237 -2.98 -17.55 11.58
CA SER A 237 -3.65 -17.39 10.28
C SER A 237 -5.04 -18.01 10.29
N HIS A 238 -5.18 -19.22 10.80
CA HIS A 238 -6.46 -19.91 10.88
C HIS A 238 -7.49 -19.15 11.74
N VAL A 239 -7.07 -18.67 12.92
CA VAL A 239 -7.94 -17.85 13.79
C VAL A 239 -8.33 -16.54 13.14
N ILE A 240 -7.38 -15.89 12.44
CA ILE A 240 -7.67 -14.66 11.68
C ILE A 240 -8.70 -14.95 10.58
N ASP A 241 -8.58 -16.06 9.85
CA ASP A 241 -9.53 -16.47 8.81
C ASP A 241 -10.93 -16.68 9.39
N LEU A 242 -11.05 -17.38 10.53
CA LEU A 242 -12.32 -17.53 11.24
C LEU A 242 -12.92 -16.17 11.64
N CYS A 243 -12.11 -15.29 12.22
CA CYS A 243 -12.56 -13.96 12.62
C CYS A 243 -12.99 -13.10 11.43
N VAL A 244 -12.22 -13.10 10.34
CA VAL A 244 -12.51 -12.32 9.13
C VAL A 244 -13.76 -12.81 8.43
N SER A 245 -14.05 -14.13 8.48
CA SER A 245 -15.27 -14.71 7.90
C SER A 245 -16.55 -14.20 8.56
N THR A 246 -16.48 -13.68 9.78
CA THR A 246 -17.64 -13.13 10.52
C THR A 246 -18.01 -11.70 10.10
N HIS A 247 -17.21 -11.05 9.29
CA HIS A 247 -17.35 -9.62 8.94
C HIS A 247 -17.32 -8.65 10.13
N CYS A 248 -16.90 -9.10 11.31
CA CYS A 248 -16.69 -8.27 12.50
C CYS A 248 -15.38 -7.48 12.38
N ALA A 249 -15.28 -6.35 13.07
CA ALA A 249 -14.00 -5.65 13.23
C ALA A 249 -13.05 -6.50 14.08
N VAL A 250 -11.84 -6.77 13.56
CA VAL A 250 -10.85 -7.61 14.26
C VAL A 250 -9.70 -6.76 14.74
N GLN A 251 -9.36 -6.90 16.02
CA GLN A 251 -8.24 -6.24 16.67
C GLN A 251 -7.29 -7.27 17.29
N LEU A 252 -6.01 -6.95 17.28
CA LEU A 252 -4.96 -7.75 17.91
C LEU A 252 -4.36 -6.99 19.09
N LEU A 253 -3.88 -7.69 20.08
CA LEU A 253 -3.02 -7.14 21.13
C LEU A 253 -1.73 -6.57 20.50
N SER A 254 -1.45 -5.27 20.73
CA SER A 254 -0.34 -4.57 20.08
C SER A 254 1.03 -5.08 20.52
N ASP A 255 1.21 -5.29 21.83
CA ASP A 255 2.45 -5.80 22.43
C ASP A 255 2.11 -6.70 23.62
N PRO A 256 2.52 -7.97 23.62
CA PRO A 256 2.33 -8.87 24.76
C PRO A 256 2.95 -8.37 26.07
N GLN A 257 4.02 -7.56 26.01
CA GLN A 257 4.68 -7.00 27.20
C GLN A 257 3.86 -5.91 27.90
N LEU A 258 2.85 -5.36 27.23
CA LEU A 258 1.91 -4.40 27.82
C LEU A 258 0.93 -5.07 28.79
N VAL A 259 0.80 -6.40 28.76
CA VAL A 259 -0.05 -7.14 29.68
C VAL A 259 0.46 -6.95 31.11
N GLY A 260 -0.29 -6.22 31.93
CA GLY A 260 0.07 -5.95 33.33
C GLY A 260 1.07 -4.79 33.56
N SER A 261 1.57 -4.09 32.54
CA SER A 261 2.61 -3.07 32.66
C SER A 261 2.12 -1.68 33.13
N GLY A 262 0.80 -1.45 33.22
CA GLY A 262 0.23 -0.13 33.56
C GLY A 262 0.44 0.94 32.46
N ALA A 263 0.81 0.54 31.25
CA ALA A 263 1.03 1.43 30.11
C ALA A 263 -0.24 2.23 29.73
N PRO A 264 -0.10 3.43 29.12
CA PRO A 264 -1.25 4.22 28.71
C PRO A 264 -2.15 3.46 27.74
N GLN A 265 -3.46 3.46 28.01
CA GLN A 265 -4.48 2.61 27.38
C GLN A 265 -4.73 2.90 25.89
N GLN A 266 -4.08 3.88 25.28
CA GLN A 266 -4.41 4.36 23.93
C GLN A 266 -3.87 3.51 22.77
N GLU A 267 -2.93 2.57 23.00
CA GLU A 267 -2.31 1.75 21.96
C GLU A 267 -2.34 0.23 22.24
N VAL A 268 -3.23 -0.19 23.14
CA VAL A 268 -3.30 -1.57 23.62
C VAL A 268 -3.71 -2.56 22.54
N PHE A 269 -4.69 -2.20 21.73
CA PHE A 269 -5.17 -3.00 20.61
C PHE A 269 -4.97 -2.25 19.32
N ARG A 270 -4.43 -2.94 18.34
CA ARG A 270 -4.29 -2.44 16.97
C ARG A 270 -5.25 -3.15 16.02
N GLU A 271 -5.63 -2.50 14.96
CA GLU A 271 -6.37 -3.13 13.88
C GLU A 271 -5.51 -4.19 13.18
N LEU A 272 -6.20 -5.22 12.65
CA LEU A 272 -5.58 -6.22 11.80
C LEU A 272 -5.05 -5.56 10.53
N ASN A 273 -3.85 -5.92 10.11
CA ASN A 273 -3.29 -5.48 8.84
C ASN A 273 -2.94 -6.68 7.93
N PRO A 274 -2.77 -6.50 6.62
CA PRO A 274 -2.48 -7.61 5.71
C PRO A 274 -1.20 -8.41 6.04
N ALA A 275 -0.26 -7.83 6.79
CA ALA A 275 0.95 -8.55 7.22
C ALA A 275 0.65 -9.63 8.27
N ASP A 276 -0.44 -9.48 9.02
CA ASP A 276 -0.83 -10.44 10.05
C ASP A 276 -1.29 -11.79 9.47
N PHE A 277 -1.74 -11.82 8.20
CA PHE A 277 -2.10 -13.06 7.51
C PHE A 277 -0.93 -14.02 7.30
N LEU A 278 0.31 -13.53 7.31
CA LEU A 278 1.49 -14.38 7.16
C LEU A 278 1.98 -14.98 8.47
N SER A 279 1.55 -14.45 9.60
CA SER A 279 1.81 -15.00 10.95
C SER A 279 3.25 -15.45 11.17
N ARG A 280 4.22 -14.62 10.73
CA ARG A 280 5.65 -14.95 10.85
C ARG A 280 6.13 -14.76 12.29
N GLU A 281 7.05 -15.63 12.69
CA GLU A 281 7.71 -15.52 13.99
C GLU A 281 8.66 -14.33 14.04
N GLU A 282 8.72 -13.67 15.17
CA GLU A 282 9.69 -12.60 15.41
C GLU A 282 11.12 -13.12 15.31
N VAL A 283 12.00 -12.29 14.74
CA VAL A 283 13.42 -12.61 14.60
C VAL A 283 14.16 -12.25 15.89
N THR A 284 14.94 -13.17 16.39
CA THR A 284 15.87 -12.92 17.50
C THR A 284 17.21 -12.44 16.93
N LEU A 285 17.58 -11.19 17.21
CA LEU A 285 18.82 -10.59 16.75
C LEU A 285 19.96 -10.79 17.75
N ASP A 286 21.17 -11.04 17.25
CA ASP A 286 22.41 -10.93 18.02
C ASP A 286 22.81 -9.44 18.08
N THR A 287 22.23 -8.72 19.03
CA THR A 287 22.39 -7.29 19.17
C THR A 287 23.84 -6.87 19.43
N ASP A 288 24.62 -7.71 20.11
CA ASP A 288 26.03 -7.42 20.42
C ASP A 288 26.89 -7.44 19.18
N LYS A 289 26.73 -8.46 18.33
CA LYS A 289 27.45 -8.54 17.05
C LYS A 289 27.04 -7.42 16.09
N ILE A 290 25.75 -7.06 16.04
CA ILE A 290 25.27 -5.97 15.20
C ILE A 290 25.82 -4.63 15.72
N SER A 291 25.76 -4.38 17.02
CA SER A 291 26.33 -3.19 17.65
C SER A 291 27.85 -3.07 17.37
N GLY A 292 28.55 -4.19 17.40
CA GLY A 292 30.00 -4.22 17.18
C GLY A 292 30.46 -3.67 15.83
N TYR A 293 29.61 -3.67 14.79
CA TYR A 293 29.98 -3.13 13.49
C TYR A 293 29.18 -1.89 13.04
N LEU A 294 28.16 -1.47 13.80
CA LEU A 294 27.35 -0.30 13.47
C LEU A 294 27.54 0.87 14.42
N THR A 295 27.74 0.61 15.73
CA THR A 295 27.82 1.68 16.73
C THR A 295 29.04 2.57 16.49
N GLY A 296 28.79 3.88 16.40
CA GLY A 296 29.84 4.88 16.14
C GLY A 296 30.39 4.90 14.71
N LYS A 297 29.95 4.01 13.81
CA LYS A 297 30.42 3.92 12.43
C LYS A 297 29.65 4.85 11.49
N THR A 298 30.28 5.22 10.37
CA THR A 298 29.60 5.87 9.25
C THR A 298 28.98 4.79 8.36
N VAL A 299 27.66 4.78 8.26
CA VAL A 299 26.87 3.77 7.51
C VAL A 299 26.23 4.41 6.30
N LEU A 300 26.50 3.88 5.11
CA LEU A 300 25.85 4.28 3.86
C LEU A 300 24.77 3.28 3.48
N VAL A 301 23.55 3.75 3.23
CA VAL A 301 22.44 2.95 2.68
C VAL A 301 22.08 3.52 1.31
N THR A 302 22.39 2.77 0.24
CA THR A 302 21.97 3.14 -1.12
C THR A 302 20.58 2.59 -1.41
N GLY A 303 19.75 3.34 -2.15
CA GLY A 303 18.33 3.03 -2.27
C GLY A 303 17.60 3.22 -0.93
N GLY A 304 18.09 4.18 -0.12
CA GLY A 304 17.63 4.40 1.25
C GLY A 304 16.19 4.90 1.35
N GLY A 305 15.63 5.50 0.29
CA GLY A 305 14.20 5.85 0.19
C GLY A 305 13.30 4.69 -0.24
N GLY A 306 13.87 3.54 -0.66
CA GLY A 306 13.12 2.35 -1.03
C GLY A 306 12.54 1.62 0.19
N SER A 307 11.63 0.65 -0.06
CA SER A 307 10.91 -0.07 1.01
C SER A 307 11.83 -0.76 2.02
N ILE A 308 12.89 -1.47 1.56
CA ILE A 308 13.83 -2.15 2.46
C ILE A 308 14.91 -1.17 2.94
N GLY A 309 15.40 -0.29 2.05
CA GLY A 309 16.43 0.69 2.41
C GLY A 309 15.98 1.64 3.52
N SER A 310 14.74 2.11 3.48
CA SER A 310 14.18 2.97 4.54
C SER A 310 14.07 2.24 5.88
N GLU A 311 13.68 0.96 5.87
CA GLU A 311 13.62 0.18 7.09
C GLU A 311 15.02 -0.15 7.62
N LEU A 312 15.99 -0.43 6.75
CA LEU A 312 17.40 -0.55 7.16
C LEU A 312 17.88 0.73 7.86
N CYS A 313 17.57 1.91 7.30
CA CYS A 313 17.89 3.19 7.93
C CYS A 313 17.25 3.32 9.32
N ARG A 314 15.95 2.98 9.47
CA ARG A 314 15.25 3.00 10.77
C ARG A 314 15.91 2.10 11.79
N GLN A 315 16.32 0.91 11.37
CA GLN A 315 16.90 -0.08 12.27
C GLN A 315 18.37 0.22 12.60
N VAL A 316 19.17 0.69 11.64
CA VAL A 316 20.55 1.16 11.88
C VAL A 316 20.58 2.26 12.92
N MET A 317 19.61 3.20 12.90
CA MET A 317 19.52 4.27 13.91
C MET A 317 19.35 3.76 15.34
N ARG A 318 18.76 2.57 15.55
CA ARG A 318 18.64 1.94 16.88
C ARG A 318 20.01 1.56 17.47
N PHE A 319 21.00 1.29 16.61
CA PHE A 319 22.36 0.93 16.99
C PHE A 319 23.30 2.12 17.12
N LYS A 320 22.77 3.36 17.13
CA LYS A 320 23.51 4.61 17.35
C LYS A 320 24.76 4.73 16.47
N PRO A 321 24.60 4.77 15.14
CA PRO A 321 25.72 5.00 14.23
C PRO A 321 26.34 6.38 14.48
N GLY A 322 27.61 6.54 14.17
CA GLY A 322 28.27 7.85 14.20
C GLY A 322 27.70 8.79 13.13
N LYS A 323 27.38 8.23 11.97
CA LYS A 323 26.65 8.92 10.88
C LYS A 323 25.89 7.94 10.02
N LEU A 324 24.65 8.26 9.66
CA LEU A 324 23.85 7.54 8.67
C LEU A 324 23.73 8.37 7.40
N LEU A 325 24.17 7.81 6.27
CA LEU A 325 24.06 8.41 4.94
C LEU A 325 22.94 7.69 4.17
N ILE A 326 21.92 8.45 3.80
CA ILE A 326 20.79 7.97 2.98
C ILE A 326 21.06 8.41 1.55
N PHE A 327 21.47 7.49 0.68
CA PHE A 327 21.76 7.79 -0.73
C PHE A 327 20.65 7.23 -1.61
N ASP A 328 19.96 8.11 -2.34
CA ASP A 328 18.88 7.73 -3.25
C ASP A 328 18.82 8.66 -4.46
N ILE A 329 18.30 8.17 -5.57
CA ILE A 329 18.00 8.96 -6.76
C ILE A 329 16.69 9.74 -6.62
N TYR A 330 15.75 9.24 -5.81
CA TYR A 330 14.42 9.81 -5.65
C TYR A 330 14.31 10.62 -4.35
N GLU A 331 14.34 11.95 -4.50
CA GLU A 331 14.41 12.90 -3.38
C GLU A 331 13.23 12.80 -2.40
N ASN A 332 12.00 12.61 -2.89
CA ASN A 332 10.82 12.70 -2.04
C ASN A 332 10.81 11.62 -0.95
N CYS A 333 11.03 10.35 -1.31
CA CYS A 333 11.07 9.28 -0.32
C CYS A 333 12.24 9.43 0.66
N ALA A 334 13.40 9.93 0.19
CA ALA A 334 14.55 10.18 1.05
C ALA A 334 14.28 11.33 2.04
N TYR A 335 13.61 12.39 1.59
CA TYR A 335 13.17 13.51 2.43
C TYR A 335 12.12 13.08 3.47
N GLU A 336 11.10 12.34 3.07
CA GLU A 336 10.08 11.81 3.97
C GLU A 336 10.70 10.97 5.10
N LEU A 337 11.65 10.10 4.76
CA LEU A 337 12.39 9.30 5.74
C LEU A 337 13.22 10.19 6.70
N GLN A 338 13.88 11.23 6.19
CA GLN A 338 14.62 12.17 7.02
C GLN A 338 13.71 12.86 8.03
N MET A 339 12.53 13.33 7.59
CA MET A 339 11.56 13.99 8.47
C MET A 339 11.02 13.01 9.54
N GLU A 340 10.75 11.77 9.18
CA GLU A 340 10.33 10.72 10.12
C GLU A 340 11.40 10.47 11.20
N LEU A 341 12.66 10.30 10.79
CA LEU A 341 13.76 10.07 11.71
C LEU A 341 14.01 11.28 12.63
N GLN A 342 13.91 12.51 12.09
CA GLN A 342 14.02 13.72 12.90
C GLN A 342 12.87 13.88 13.90
N GLN A 343 11.66 13.50 13.52
CA GLN A 343 10.51 13.52 14.45
C GLN A 343 10.71 12.51 15.59
N LYS A 344 11.28 11.35 15.32
CA LYS A 344 11.46 10.27 16.29
C LYS A 344 12.66 10.49 17.22
N TYR A 345 13.78 10.98 16.72
CA TYR A 345 15.05 11.05 17.44
C TYR A 345 15.53 12.48 17.73
N GLY A 346 14.79 13.50 17.29
CA GLY A 346 15.17 14.91 17.39
C GLY A 346 15.81 15.46 16.12
N ARG A 347 15.99 16.78 16.02
CA ARG A 347 16.51 17.44 14.81
C ARG A 347 18.02 17.26 14.61
N ASP A 348 18.76 17.11 15.71
CA ASP A 348 20.24 17.04 15.70
C ASP A 348 20.76 15.60 15.58
N ILE A 349 20.09 14.78 14.75
CA ILE A 349 20.50 13.39 14.52
C ILE A 349 21.65 13.33 13.49
N PRO A 350 22.54 12.33 13.58
CA PRO A 350 23.65 12.16 12.65
C PRO A 350 23.19 11.53 11.32
N VAL A 351 22.17 12.12 10.67
CA VAL A 351 21.60 11.63 9.40
C VAL A 351 21.84 12.68 8.31
N THR A 352 22.36 12.23 7.18
CA THR A 352 22.56 13.05 5.98
C THR A 352 21.90 12.38 4.79
N VAL A 353 21.02 13.10 4.09
CA VAL A 353 20.43 12.67 2.82
C VAL A 353 21.30 13.16 1.67
N LEU A 354 21.64 12.25 0.77
CA LEU A 354 22.47 12.49 -0.40
C LEU A 354 21.72 12.05 -1.64
N ILE A 355 21.43 12.98 -2.53
CA ILE A 355 20.77 12.67 -3.80
C ILE A 355 21.83 12.35 -4.85
N GLY A 356 21.64 11.19 -5.51
CA GLY A 356 22.55 10.73 -6.56
C GLY A 356 22.17 9.35 -7.10
N SER A 357 22.78 9.00 -8.22
CA SER A 357 22.63 7.68 -8.85
C SER A 357 23.88 6.83 -8.63
N ILE A 358 23.70 5.53 -8.33
CA ILE A 358 24.82 4.57 -8.28
C ILE A 358 25.51 4.37 -9.64
N ARG A 359 24.89 4.82 -10.72
CA ARG A 359 25.46 4.83 -12.08
C ARG A 359 26.54 5.88 -12.24
N ASP A 360 26.53 6.91 -11.41
CA ASP A 360 27.49 8.03 -11.44
C ASP A 360 28.64 7.76 -10.48
N LYS A 361 29.72 7.16 -11.02
CA LYS A 361 30.93 6.84 -10.25
C LYS A 361 31.55 8.10 -9.60
N LYS A 362 31.59 9.22 -10.33
CA LYS A 362 32.15 10.46 -9.81
C LYS A 362 31.40 10.94 -8.57
N ARG A 363 30.05 10.90 -8.62
CA ARG A 363 29.23 11.25 -7.46
C ARG A 363 29.43 10.30 -6.28
N LEU A 364 29.61 9.02 -6.55
CA LEU A 364 29.95 8.05 -5.50
C LEU A 364 31.29 8.38 -4.86
N ASP A 365 32.34 8.62 -5.65
CA ASP A 365 33.67 8.95 -5.13
C ASP A 365 33.64 10.23 -4.28
N GLU A 366 32.92 11.29 -4.71
CA GLU A 366 32.71 12.49 -3.90
C GLU A 366 32.08 12.18 -2.53
N VAL A 367 31.12 11.25 -2.48
CA VAL A 367 30.47 10.83 -1.24
C VAL A 367 31.45 10.06 -0.35
N PHE A 368 32.21 9.12 -0.92
CA PHE A 368 33.17 8.32 -0.18
C PHE A 368 34.33 9.19 0.35
N ASP A 369 34.85 10.09 -0.46
CA ASP A 369 35.89 11.06 -0.07
C ASP A 369 35.44 12.00 1.06
N THR A 370 34.16 12.43 1.03
CA THR A 370 33.65 13.40 2.00
C THR A 370 33.29 12.78 3.35
N TYR A 371 32.68 11.58 3.30
CA TYR A 371 32.04 11.01 4.49
C TYR A 371 32.72 9.75 5.02
N HIS A 372 33.62 9.14 4.27
CA HIS A 372 34.38 7.92 4.63
C HIS A 372 33.48 6.82 5.25
N PRO A 373 32.44 6.33 4.54
CA PRO A 373 31.59 5.29 5.08
C PRO A 373 32.38 4.00 5.26
N THR A 374 32.23 3.37 6.44
CA THR A 374 32.89 2.10 6.78
C THR A 374 32.00 0.89 6.55
N VAL A 375 30.68 1.11 6.52
CA VAL A 375 29.67 0.07 6.25
C VAL A 375 28.73 0.52 5.15
N VAL A 376 28.52 -0.34 4.17
CA VAL A 376 27.60 -0.09 3.04
C VAL A 376 26.51 -1.14 2.99
N PHE A 377 25.24 -0.72 3.01
CA PHE A 377 24.10 -1.55 2.66
C PHE A 377 23.59 -1.12 1.28
N HIS A 378 23.68 -2.02 0.32
CA HIS A 378 23.31 -1.72 -1.06
C HIS A 378 21.93 -2.28 -1.40
N ALA A 379 20.90 -1.40 -1.30
CA ALA A 379 19.50 -1.74 -1.62
C ALA A 379 18.99 -1.07 -2.91
N ALA A 380 19.82 -0.26 -3.59
CA ALA A 380 19.45 0.39 -4.85
C ALA A 380 19.42 -0.62 -5.99
N ALA A 381 18.27 -0.79 -6.64
CA ALA A 381 18.12 -1.61 -7.83
C ALA A 381 16.79 -1.33 -8.56
N HIS A 382 16.76 -1.55 -9.88
CA HIS A 382 15.51 -1.70 -10.62
C HIS A 382 14.98 -3.12 -10.40
N LYS A 383 13.77 -3.25 -9.82
CA LYS A 383 13.21 -4.55 -9.37
C LYS A 383 11.99 -5.05 -10.16
N HIS A 384 11.35 -4.18 -10.93
CA HIS A 384 10.11 -4.53 -11.64
C HIS A 384 10.40 -5.34 -12.89
N VAL A 385 10.14 -6.65 -12.83
CA VAL A 385 10.40 -7.60 -13.91
C VAL A 385 9.81 -7.12 -15.23
N PRO A 386 8.51 -6.79 -15.37
CA PRO A 386 7.96 -6.41 -16.67
C PRO A 386 8.60 -5.17 -17.29
N LEU A 387 9.07 -4.22 -16.48
CA LEU A 387 9.73 -3.00 -16.97
C LEU A 387 11.15 -3.29 -17.45
N MET A 388 11.84 -4.23 -16.80
CA MET A 388 13.21 -4.60 -17.16
C MET A 388 13.24 -5.52 -18.37
N GLU A 389 12.17 -6.28 -18.64
CA GLU A 389 12.01 -7.01 -19.90
C GLU A 389 11.91 -6.07 -21.11
N VAL A 390 11.24 -4.93 -20.94
CA VAL A 390 11.12 -3.87 -21.98
C VAL A 390 12.40 -3.01 -22.09
N SER A 391 13.17 -2.92 -21.01
CA SER A 391 14.34 -2.02 -20.92
C SER A 391 15.57 -2.77 -20.37
N PRO A 392 16.08 -3.79 -21.07
CA PRO A 392 17.16 -4.64 -20.58
C PRO A 392 18.47 -3.87 -20.36
N ALA A 393 18.81 -2.94 -21.23
CA ALA A 393 20.00 -2.11 -21.07
C ALA A 393 19.97 -1.24 -19.80
N GLU A 394 18.80 -0.70 -19.43
CA GLU A 394 18.66 0.08 -18.21
C GLU A 394 18.78 -0.79 -16.95
N ALA A 395 18.30 -2.05 -17.02
CA ALA A 395 18.53 -3.03 -15.95
C ALA A 395 20.03 -3.29 -15.73
N VAL A 396 20.80 -3.49 -16.80
CA VAL A 396 22.25 -3.68 -16.76
C VAL A 396 22.96 -2.44 -16.22
N LYS A 397 22.70 -1.26 -16.82
CA LYS A 397 23.33 0.01 -16.39
C LYS A 397 23.11 0.29 -14.91
N ASN A 398 21.90 0.08 -14.41
CA ASN A 398 21.59 0.37 -13.01
C ASN A 398 22.04 -0.75 -12.07
N ASN A 399 21.61 -1.99 -12.34
CA ASN A 399 21.86 -3.08 -11.38
C ASN A 399 23.30 -3.58 -11.44
N VAL A 400 23.82 -3.86 -12.64
CA VAL A 400 25.16 -4.44 -12.79
C VAL A 400 26.24 -3.36 -12.69
N LEU A 401 26.20 -2.37 -13.57
CA LEU A 401 27.25 -1.35 -13.63
C LEU A 401 27.21 -0.42 -12.42
N GLY A 402 25.99 -0.10 -11.93
CA GLY A 402 25.83 0.67 -10.70
C GLY A 402 26.40 -0.06 -9.47
N THR A 403 26.19 -1.38 -9.35
CA THR A 403 26.80 -2.21 -8.29
C THR A 403 28.33 -2.27 -8.44
N LYS A 404 28.83 -2.46 -9.69
CA LYS A 404 30.27 -2.44 -9.99
C LYS A 404 30.90 -1.10 -9.54
N ASN A 405 30.32 0.03 -9.92
CA ASN A 405 30.80 1.36 -9.53
C ASN A 405 30.86 1.50 -8.00
N LEU A 406 29.79 1.10 -7.32
CA LEU A 406 29.72 1.20 -5.86
C LEU A 406 30.73 0.31 -5.15
N LEU A 407 30.97 -0.92 -5.65
CA LEU A 407 31.97 -1.84 -5.12
C LEU A 407 33.40 -1.30 -5.31
N VAL A 408 33.67 -0.73 -6.51
CA VAL A 408 34.97 -0.11 -6.80
C VAL A 408 35.21 1.06 -5.86
N SER A 409 34.26 2.02 -5.76
CA SER A 409 34.40 3.16 -4.85
C SER A 409 34.53 2.71 -3.39
N ALA A 410 33.76 1.72 -2.94
CA ALA A 410 33.85 1.18 -1.59
C ALA A 410 35.22 0.56 -1.29
N SER A 411 35.78 -0.20 -2.23
CA SER A 411 37.10 -0.82 -2.10
C SER A 411 38.23 0.22 -2.10
N GLU A 412 38.17 1.21 -2.99
CA GLU A 412 39.18 2.28 -3.11
C GLU A 412 39.26 3.17 -1.85
N HIS A 413 38.14 3.30 -1.10
CA HIS A 413 38.02 4.17 0.08
C HIS A 413 38.01 3.41 1.42
N GLY A 414 38.39 2.12 1.43
CA GLY A 414 38.61 1.37 2.66
C GLY A 414 37.35 1.01 3.44
N VAL A 415 36.24 0.73 2.76
CA VAL A 415 35.04 0.19 3.38
C VAL A 415 35.33 -1.15 4.04
N GLU A 416 34.97 -1.32 5.29
CA GLU A 416 35.20 -2.55 6.05
C GLU A 416 34.18 -3.64 5.68
N ARG A 417 32.93 -3.23 5.34
CA ARG A 417 31.81 -4.18 5.14
C ARG A 417 30.84 -3.70 4.09
N PHE A 418 30.54 -4.57 3.15
CA PHE A 418 29.59 -4.34 2.05
C PHE A 418 28.53 -5.44 2.02
N VAL A 419 27.26 -5.05 2.18
CA VAL A 419 26.12 -5.98 2.19
C VAL A 419 25.20 -5.66 1.02
N GLN A 420 25.17 -6.56 0.03
CA GLN A 420 24.35 -6.49 -1.18
C GLN A 420 23.00 -7.14 -0.94
N LEU A 421 21.91 -6.46 -1.16
CA LEU A 421 20.59 -7.10 -1.23
C LEU A 421 20.43 -7.85 -2.56
N SER A 422 20.01 -9.12 -2.47
CA SER A 422 19.69 -9.96 -3.62
C SER A 422 18.26 -10.51 -3.53
N THR A 423 17.90 -11.43 -4.41
CA THR A 423 16.53 -11.95 -4.54
C THR A 423 16.53 -13.42 -4.96
N ASP A 424 15.44 -14.13 -4.64
CA ASP A 424 15.11 -15.46 -5.16
C ASP A 424 15.14 -15.53 -6.71
N LYS A 425 14.83 -14.44 -7.40
CA LYS A 425 14.83 -14.35 -8.87
C LYS A 425 16.22 -14.39 -9.52
N ALA A 426 17.29 -14.31 -8.70
CA ALA A 426 18.67 -14.52 -9.16
C ALA A 426 19.00 -16.01 -9.35
N VAL A 427 18.15 -16.91 -8.81
CA VAL A 427 18.30 -18.37 -8.95
C VAL A 427 17.63 -18.83 -10.24
N ASN A 428 18.38 -19.55 -11.10
CA ASN A 428 17.87 -20.02 -12.39
C ASN A 428 16.98 -18.95 -13.09
N PRO A 429 17.53 -17.76 -13.40
CA PRO A 429 16.72 -16.60 -13.77
C PRO A 429 15.94 -16.85 -15.07
N THR A 430 14.68 -16.42 -15.09
CA THR A 430 13.81 -16.39 -16.29
C THR A 430 13.56 -14.97 -16.75
N SER A 431 14.12 -13.98 -16.05
CA SER A 431 13.95 -12.57 -16.34
C SER A 431 15.28 -11.83 -16.39
N VAL A 432 15.32 -10.75 -17.17
CA VAL A 432 16.46 -9.82 -17.24
C VAL A 432 16.83 -9.29 -15.85
N MET A 433 15.84 -8.89 -15.06
CA MET A 433 16.06 -8.40 -13.70
C MET A 433 16.74 -9.45 -12.83
N GLY A 434 16.24 -10.70 -12.84
CA GLY A 434 16.86 -11.81 -12.10
C GLY A 434 18.28 -12.09 -12.56
N CYS A 435 18.52 -12.09 -13.88
CA CYS A 435 19.84 -12.25 -14.47
C CYS A 435 20.82 -11.16 -14.00
N THR A 436 20.41 -9.87 -14.02
CA THR A 436 21.25 -8.78 -13.53
C THR A 436 21.59 -8.94 -12.04
N LYS A 437 20.65 -9.41 -11.22
CA LYS A 437 20.92 -9.66 -9.79
C LYS A 437 21.88 -10.84 -9.58
N ARG A 438 21.79 -11.87 -10.42
CA ARG A 438 22.78 -12.97 -10.41
C ARG A 438 24.18 -12.47 -10.72
N ILE A 439 24.35 -11.60 -11.72
CA ILE A 439 25.64 -10.97 -12.03
C ILE A 439 26.13 -10.11 -10.86
N CYS A 440 25.24 -9.41 -10.13
CA CYS A 440 25.63 -8.69 -8.92
C CYS A 440 26.18 -9.65 -7.83
N GLU A 441 25.58 -10.82 -7.65
CA GLU A 441 26.12 -11.85 -6.72
C GLU A 441 27.54 -12.32 -7.15
N MET A 442 27.75 -12.53 -8.46
CA MET A 442 29.08 -12.87 -8.99
C MET A 442 30.09 -11.74 -8.77
N LEU A 443 29.70 -10.46 -8.94
CA LEU A 443 30.54 -9.32 -8.59
C LEU A 443 30.96 -9.33 -7.12
N ILE A 444 30.05 -9.61 -6.19
CA ILE A 444 30.37 -9.76 -4.76
C ILE A 444 31.42 -10.83 -4.55
N GLN A 445 31.29 -11.98 -5.21
CA GLN A 445 32.24 -13.08 -5.07
C GLN A 445 33.61 -12.74 -5.67
N THR A 446 33.67 -12.03 -6.79
CA THR A 446 34.94 -11.62 -7.41
C THR A 446 35.68 -10.57 -6.59
N PHE A 447 34.97 -9.61 -5.97
CA PHE A 447 35.58 -8.62 -5.08
C PHE A 447 36.09 -9.23 -3.78
N ALA A 448 35.37 -10.21 -3.23
CA ALA A 448 35.74 -10.87 -1.99
C ALA A 448 37.14 -11.49 -1.99
N GLY A 449 37.62 -11.96 -3.14
CA GLY A 449 38.97 -12.54 -3.30
C GLY A 449 40.08 -11.49 -3.48
N ASN A 450 39.74 -10.24 -3.74
CA ASN A 450 40.71 -9.23 -4.18
C ASN A 450 40.78 -7.98 -3.26
N THR A 451 40.02 -7.96 -2.16
CA THR A 451 39.98 -6.83 -1.22
C THR A 451 39.87 -7.31 0.22
N ASP A 452 40.31 -6.49 1.18
CA ASP A 452 40.10 -6.74 2.62
C ASP A 452 38.66 -6.46 3.07
N MET A 453 37.83 -5.85 2.20
CA MET A 453 36.43 -5.55 2.45
C MET A 453 35.60 -6.84 2.56
N LYS A 454 34.85 -7.01 3.64
CA LYS A 454 33.91 -8.12 3.79
C LYS A 454 32.67 -7.91 2.90
N CYS A 455 32.68 -8.51 1.72
CA CYS A 455 31.61 -8.42 0.74
C CYS A 455 30.68 -9.64 0.83
N VAL A 456 29.39 -9.41 1.01
CA VAL A 456 28.38 -10.46 1.06
C VAL A 456 27.11 -10.06 0.30
N ALA A 457 26.40 -11.07 -0.23
CA ALA A 457 25.06 -10.90 -0.76
C ALA A 457 24.04 -11.57 0.16
N VAL A 458 22.83 -10.99 0.24
CA VAL A 458 21.73 -11.55 1.03
C VAL A 458 20.53 -11.75 0.11
N ARG A 459 20.18 -13.02 -0.10
CA ARG A 459 19.11 -13.48 -0.98
C ARG A 459 17.86 -13.78 -0.17
N PHE A 460 16.72 -13.24 -0.59
CA PHE A 460 15.41 -13.49 0.00
C PHE A 460 14.29 -13.31 -1.04
N GLY A 461 13.10 -13.81 -0.73
CA GLY A 461 11.93 -13.74 -1.60
C GLY A 461 11.20 -12.39 -1.54
N ASN A 462 9.87 -12.41 -1.70
CA ASN A 462 9.09 -11.18 -1.71
C ASN A 462 8.95 -10.60 -0.29
N VAL A 463 8.87 -9.28 -0.21
CA VAL A 463 8.53 -8.57 1.02
C VAL A 463 7.15 -7.94 0.92
N LEU A 464 6.38 -8.08 2.00
CA LEU A 464 5.00 -7.58 2.09
C LEU A 464 4.93 -6.06 2.08
N GLY A 465 3.91 -5.54 1.41
CA GLY A 465 3.61 -4.11 1.44
C GLY A 465 4.66 -3.22 0.74
N SER A 466 5.65 -3.81 0.04
CA SER A 466 6.62 -3.02 -0.73
C SER A 466 5.94 -2.32 -1.91
N HIS A 467 6.44 -1.13 -2.29
CA HIS A 467 5.90 -0.35 -3.39
C HIS A 467 5.79 -1.16 -4.68
N GLY A 468 4.60 -1.15 -5.29
CA GLY A 468 4.30 -1.88 -6.53
C GLY A 468 4.20 -3.41 -6.38
N SER A 469 4.14 -3.95 -5.15
CA SER A 469 3.93 -5.37 -4.90
C SER A 469 2.45 -5.77 -4.98
N VAL A 470 2.18 -7.08 -4.88
CA VAL A 470 0.87 -7.68 -5.09
C VAL A 470 -0.20 -7.19 -4.10
N ILE A 471 0.16 -6.99 -2.82
CA ILE A 471 -0.82 -6.56 -1.79
C ILE A 471 -1.34 -5.14 -2.06
N PRO A 472 -0.51 -4.09 -2.21
CA PRO A 472 -0.98 -2.76 -2.60
C PRO A 472 -1.78 -2.75 -3.91
N LEU A 473 -1.43 -3.61 -4.87
CA LEU A 473 -2.19 -3.75 -6.11
C LEU A 473 -3.59 -4.29 -5.83
N PHE A 474 -3.72 -5.39 -5.09
CA PHE A 474 -5.00 -5.98 -4.72
C PHE A 474 -5.86 -5.01 -3.91
N GLU A 475 -5.27 -4.34 -2.92
CA GLU A 475 -5.97 -3.30 -2.15
C GLU A 475 -6.53 -2.18 -3.02
N ALA A 476 -5.72 -1.68 -3.97
CA ALA A 476 -6.14 -0.65 -4.90
C ALA A 476 -7.28 -1.13 -5.83
N GLN A 477 -7.24 -2.39 -6.27
CA GLN A 477 -8.28 -3.02 -7.08
C GLN A 477 -9.57 -3.23 -6.26
N ILE A 478 -9.48 -3.75 -5.05
CA ILE A 478 -10.62 -3.96 -4.15
C ILE A 478 -11.30 -2.62 -3.82
N LYS A 479 -10.52 -1.58 -3.47
CA LYS A 479 -11.04 -0.24 -3.20
C LYS A 479 -11.74 0.41 -4.40
N LYS A 480 -11.40 -0.01 -5.64
CA LYS A 480 -12.06 0.43 -6.88
C LYS A 480 -13.29 -0.38 -7.24
N GLY A 481 -13.62 -1.44 -6.49
CA GLY A 481 -14.75 -2.34 -6.78
C GLY A 481 -14.37 -3.53 -7.66
N GLY A 482 -13.10 -3.83 -7.84
CA GLY A 482 -12.59 -4.98 -8.59
C GLY A 482 -12.50 -4.79 -10.12
N PRO A 483 -12.26 -5.86 -10.88
CA PRO A 483 -11.87 -7.19 -10.40
C PRO A 483 -10.45 -7.21 -9.80
N VAL A 484 -10.18 -8.17 -8.92
CA VAL A 484 -8.82 -8.50 -8.48
C VAL A 484 -8.15 -9.35 -9.56
N THR A 485 -6.99 -8.91 -10.06
CA THR A 485 -6.30 -9.59 -11.17
C THR A 485 -5.20 -10.50 -10.66
N LEU A 486 -5.23 -11.77 -11.04
CA LEU A 486 -4.25 -12.79 -10.70
C LEU A 486 -3.61 -13.35 -11.97
N THR A 487 -2.30 -13.56 -11.98
CA THR A 487 -1.59 -14.04 -13.17
C THR A 487 -1.81 -15.53 -13.41
N ASP A 488 -1.82 -16.36 -12.34
CA ASP A 488 -2.16 -17.79 -12.42
C ASP A 488 -2.75 -18.28 -11.11
N PRO A 489 -3.75 -19.20 -11.11
CA PRO A 489 -4.36 -19.72 -9.90
C PRO A 489 -3.40 -20.54 -9.00
N ASN A 490 -2.35 -21.09 -9.58
CA ASN A 490 -1.39 -21.94 -8.88
C ASN A 490 -0.10 -21.22 -8.49
N ILE A 491 -0.02 -19.91 -8.78
CA ILE A 491 1.19 -19.14 -8.49
C ILE A 491 1.45 -19.08 -6.98
N VAL A 492 2.67 -19.36 -6.60
CA VAL A 492 3.13 -19.41 -5.21
C VAL A 492 4.31 -18.47 -5.04
N ARG A 493 4.36 -17.81 -3.89
CA ARG A 493 5.49 -16.91 -3.53
C ARG A 493 5.84 -17.07 -2.07
N TYR A 494 7.12 -16.90 -1.78
CA TYR A 494 7.58 -16.72 -0.42
C TYR A 494 7.38 -15.26 0.00
N PHE A 495 6.95 -15.06 1.25
CA PHE A 495 6.77 -13.71 1.79
C PHE A 495 7.46 -13.56 3.15
N MET A 496 7.95 -12.36 3.38
CA MET A 496 8.55 -11.91 4.63
C MET A 496 8.06 -10.47 4.91
N THR A 497 8.03 -10.05 6.17
CA THR A 497 7.76 -8.63 6.46
C THR A 497 8.99 -7.78 6.17
N ILE A 498 8.80 -6.49 5.85
CA ILE A 498 9.91 -5.57 5.60
C ILE A 498 10.81 -5.43 6.85
N PRO A 499 10.27 -5.28 8.08
CA PRO A 499 11.09 -5.26 9.29
C PRO A 499 11.91 -6.53 9.49
N GLU A 500 11.32 -7.72 9.27
CA GLU A 500 12.01 -9.00 9.37
C GLU A 500 13.17 -9.10 8.37
N ALA A 501 12.93 -8.74 7.10
CA ALA A 501 13.96 -8.73 6.07
C ALA A 501 15.13 -7.82 6.45
N ALA A 502 14.85 -6.60 6.90
CA ALA A 502 15.88 -5.66 7.33
C ALA A 502 16.68 -6.18 8.54
N GLN A 503 16.01 -6.78 9.52
CA GLN A 503 16.64 -7.40 10.68
C GLN A 503 17.62 -8.52 10.27
N LEU A 504 17.17 -9.43 9.41
CA LEU A 504 18.01 -10.52 8.94
C LEU A 504 19.15 -10.05 8.04
N VAL A 505 18.97 -8.97 7.27
CA VAL A 505 20.07 -8.33 6.51
C VAL A 505 21.13 -7.76 7.44
N LEU A 506 20.74 -7.06 8.52
CA LEU A 506 21.68 -6.59 9.53
C LEU A 506 22.41 -7.76 10.21
N GLN A 507 21.67 -8.82 10.54
CA GLN A 507 22.26 -10.02 11.13
C GLN A 507 23.23 -10.73 10.18
N ALA A 508 22.90 -10.86 8.90
CA ALA A 508 23.80 -11.39 7.87
C ALA A 508 25.05 -10.52 7.72
N GLY A 509 24.89 -9.20 7.82
CA GLY A 509 26.01 -8.27 7.91
C GLY A 509 26.90 -8.53 9.11
N ALA A 510 26.38 -8.87 10.28
CA ALA A 510 27.18 -9.23 11.46
C ALA A 510 27.96 -10.55 11.27
N LEU A 511 27.37 -11.50 10.55
CA LEU A 511 27.97 -12.79 10.24
C LEU A 511 28.92 -12.77 9.03
N ALA A 512 29.12 -11.61 8.37
CA ALA A 512 29.77 -11.51 7.07
C ALA A 512 31.14 -12.19 7.00
N GLU A 513 31.19 -13.26 6.23
CA GLU A 513 32.39 -13.88 5.69
C GLU A 513 32.46 -13.58 4.20
N SER A 514 33.58 -13.04 3.73
CA SER A 514 33.69 -12.48 2.39
C SER A 514 33.39 -13.51 1.30
N GLY A 515 32.60 -13.11 0.28
CA GLY A 515 32.19 -13.94 -0.85
C GLY A 515 30.95 -14.82 -0.61
N ASN A 516 30.44 -14.86 0.61
CA ASN A 516 29.25 -15.66 0.89
C ASN A 516 27.98 -15.02 0.34
N ILE A 517 27.09 -15.89 -0.15
CA ILE A 517 25.70 -15.56 -0.45
C ILE A 517 24.87 -16.13 0.69
N TYR A 518 24.32 -15.24 1.52
CA TYR A 518 23.38 -15.61 2.57
C TYR A 518 21.98 -15.77 2.01
N VAL A 519 21.27 -16.81 2.41
CA VAL A 519 19.88 -17.08 2.04
C VAL A 519 19.04 -17.03 3.29
N LEU A 520 18.02 -16.18 3.28
CA LEU A 520 17.11 -16.04 4.41
C LEU A 520 16.03 -17.12 4.39
N ASP A 521 15.69 -17.63 5.56
CA ASP A 521 14.57 -18.55 5.74
C ASP A 521 13.24 -17.83 5.44
N MET A 522 12.65 -18.20 4.33
CA MET A 522 11.39 -17.62 3.88
C MET A 522 10.15 -18.31 4.46
N GLY A 523 10.32 -19.37 5.28
CA GLY A 523 9.21 -20.17 5.79
C GLY A 523 8.40 -20.83 4.68
N GLU A 524 7.11 -21.06 4.95
CA GLU A 524 6.22 -21.74 4.00
C GLU A 524 5.81 -20.83 2.83
N PRO A 525 5.74 -21.38 1.61
CA PRO A 525 5.29 -20.65 0.44
C PRO A 525 3.78 -20.39 0.50
N VAL A 526 3.34 -19.22 0.03
CA VAL A 526 1.95 -18.76 0.07
C VAL A 526 1.36 -18.75 -1.35
N ARG A 527 0.19 -19.37 -1.53
CA ARG A 527 -0.57 -19.27 -2.78
C ARG A 527 -1.18 -17.87 -2.90
N ILE A 528 -0.90 -17.20 -4.01
CA ILE A 528 -1.40 -15.82 -4.21
C ILE A 528 -2.93 -15.78 -4.32
N MET A 529 -3.56 -16.85 -4.82
CA MET A 529 -5.03 -17.00 -4.84
C MET A 529 -5.62 -16.95 -3.42
N ASP A 530 -4.99 -17.62 -2.45
CA ASP A 530 -5.49 -17.64 -1.07
C ASP A 530 -5.30 -16.29 -0.39
N LEU A 531 -4.16 -15.65 -0.63
CA LEU A 531 -3.91 -14.27 -0.19
C LEU A 531 -4.94 -13.28 -0.79
N ALA A 532 -5.27 -13.42 -2.07
CA ALA A 532 -6.30 -12.59 -2.72
C ALA A 532 -7.68 -12.78 -2.06
N LYS A 533 -8.07 -14.03 -1.80
CA LYS A 533 -9.34 -14.34 -1.13
C LYS A 533 -9.38 -13.78 0.29
N GLN A 534 -8.30 -13.92 1.06
CA GLN A 534 -8.19 -13.36 2.42
C GLN A 534 -8.31 -11.84 2.40
N LEU A 535 -7.61 -11.15 1.49
CA LEU A 535 -7.70 -9.70 1.35
C LEU A 535 -9.11 -9.25 0.93
N ILE A 536 -9.75 -9.94 0.01
CA ILE A 536 -11.13 -9.65 -0.42
C ILE A 536 -12.08 -9.73 0.79
N ARG A 537 -12.01 -10.81 1.58
CA ARG A 537 -12.82 -10.96 2.81
C ARG A 537 -12.46 -9.90 3.85
N PHE A 538 -11.18 -9.63 4.02
CA PHE A 538 -10.69 -8.59 4.92
C PHE A 538 -11.30 -7.21 4.61
N TYR A 539 -11.54 -6.88 3.34
CA TYR A 539 -12.23 -5.66 2.92
C TYR A 539 -13.78 -5.79 2.90
N GLY A 540 -14.34 -6.88 3.44
CA GLY A 540 -15.80 -7.08 3.60
C GLY A 540 -16.51 -7.55 2.34
N TYR A 541 -15.78 -8.10 1.35
CA TYR A 541 -16.34 -8.69 0.14
C TYR A 541 -16.25 -10.22 0.19
N GLU A 542 -17.06 -10.90 -0.62
CA GLU A 542 -17.00 -12.35 -0.78
C GLU A 542 -16.42 -12.70 -2.16
N PRO A 543 -15.31 -13.47 -2.22
CA PRO A 543 -14.66 -13.84 -3.46
C PRO A 543 -15.59 -14.61 -4.41
N GLY A 544 -15.68 -14.16 -5.66
CA GLY A 544 -16.53 -14.80 -6.68
C GLY A 544 -18.03 -14.50 -6.59
N VAL A 545 -18.50 -13.80 -5.55
CA VAL A 545 -19.89 -13.39 -5.38
C VAL A 545 -20.06 -11.91 -5.68
N ASN A 546 -19.40 -11.04 -4.90
CA ASN A 546 -19.45 -9.58 -5.08
C ASN A 546 -18.08 -8.95 -5.37
N MET A 547 -17.02 -9.77 -5.43
CA MET A 547 -15.68 -9.39 -5.87
C MET A 547 -15.11 -10.48 -6.78
N GLU A 548 -14.99 -10.18 -8.08
CA GLU A 548 -14.45 -11.09 -9.08
C GLU A 548 -12.93 -11.21 -8.95
N ILE A 549 -12.39 -12.44 -9.10
CA ILE A 549 -10.96 -12.69 -9.30
C ILE A 549 -10.76 -13.08 -10.77
N LYS A 550 -10.06 -12.23 -11.52
CA LYS A 550 -9.81 -12.43 -12.95
C LYS A 550 -8.40 -12.95 -13.20
N ILE A 551 -8.29 -14.08 -13.90
CA ILE A 551 -6.99 -14.63 -14.33
C ILE A 551 -6.57 -13.92 -15.61
N VAL A 552 -5.35 -13.34 -15.60
CA VAL A 552 -4.84 -12.52 -16.71
C VAL A 552 -3.66 -13.16 -17.47
N GLY A 553 -3.15 -14.30 -17.01
CA GLY A 553 -1.98 -14.98 -17.58
C GLY A 553 -0.65 -14.52 -16.95
N LEU A 554 0.36 -15.40 -17.03
CA LEU A 554 1.72 -15.10 -16.55
C LEU A 554 2.33 -13.96 -17.37
N ARG A 555 3.08 -13.10 -16.71
CA ARG A 555 3.83 -12.01 -17.34
C ARG A 555 5.14 -12.54 -17.92
N PRO A 556 5.73 -11.88 -18.92
CA PRO A 556 7.08 -12.22 -19.39
C PRO A 556 8.09 -12.26 -18.23
N GLY A 557 8.89 -13.31 -18.17
CA GLY A 557 9.88 -13.53 -17.10
C GLY A 557 9.34 -13.95 -15.75
N GLU A 558 8.02 -14.18 -15.59
CA GLU A 558 7.41 -14.62 -14.33
C GLU A 558 7.39 -16.16 -14.22
N LYS A 559 7.84 -16.70 -13.06
CA LYS A 559 7.77 -18.12 -12.74
C LYS A 559 6.48 -18.46 -11.98
N LEU A 560 6.00 -19.70 -12.07
CA LEU A 560 4.95 -20.22 -11.17
C LEU A 560 5.46 -20.39 -9.73
N TYR A 561 6.69 -20.90 -9.60
CA TYR A 561 7.38 -21.14 -8.33
C TYR A 561 8.74 -20.46 -8.36
N GLU A 562 9.10 -19.78 -7.29
CA GLU A 562 10.44 -19.19 -7.13
C GLU A 562 11.31 -20.11 -6.28
N GLU A 563 12.60 -20.18 -6.62
CA GLU A 563 13.61 -21.00 -5.95
C GLU A 563 14.52 -20.10 -5.13
N LEU A 564 14.86 -20.52 -3.92
CA LEU A 564 15.77 -19.75 -3.05
C LEU A 564 17.24 -20.12 -3.27
N MET A 565 17.50 -21.35 -3.71
CA MET A 565 18.83 -21.90 -3.98
C MET A 565 18.80 -22.77 -5.23
N MET A 566 19.93 -22.88 -5.92
CA MET A 566 20.13 -23.87 -6.97
C MET A 566 20.37 -25.25 -6.35
N ASP A 567 20.11 -26.33 -7.10
CA ASP A 567 20.31 -27.71 -6.61
C ASP A 567 21.73 -27.93 -6.06
N GLU A 568 22.73 -27.44 -6.79
CA GLU A 568 24.13 -27.51 -6.36
C GLU A 568 24.45 -26.70 -5.09
N GLU A 569 23.70 -25.62 -4.85
CA GLU A 569 23.80 -24.79 -3.63
C GLU A 569 23.13 -25.50 -2.45
N GLN A 570 22.02 -26.22 -2.69
CA GLN A 570 21.29 -26.98 -1.65
C GLN A 570 22.14 -28.12 -1.10
N ASP A 571 22.82 -28.89 -1.97
CA ASP A 571 23.68 -30.03 -1.57
C ASP A 571 24.85 -29.59 -0.67
N LYS A 572 25.32 -28.35 -0.83
CA LYS A 572 26.46 -27.78 -0.11
C LYS A 572 26.05 -26.68 0.89
N MET A 573 24.77 -26.56 1.20
CA MET A 573 24.24 -25.55 2.12
C MET A 573 24.87 -25.71 3.51
N ARG A 574 25.32 -24.59 4.08
CA ARG A 574 25.83 -24.55 5.46
C ARG A 574 24.87 -23.75 6.32
N ARG A 575 24.59 -24.24 7.52
CA ARG A 575 23.87 -23.46 8.54
C ARG A 575 24.83 -22.46 9.17
N THR A 576 24.30 -21.23 9.42
CA THR A 576 25.04 -20.26 10.23
C THR A 576 24.73 -20.44 11.73
N GLN A 577 25.31 -19.60 12.56
CA GLN A 577 24.95 -19.53 13.99
C GLN A 577 23.51 -19.04 14.20
N HIS A 578 22.90 -18.41 13.19
CA HIS A 578 21.52 -17.92 13.23
C HIS A 578 20.59 -18.89 12.49
N ASN A 579 19.54 -19.37 13.16
CA ASN A 579 18.63 -20.39 12.65
C ASN A 579 17.89 -20.03 11.35
N LYS A 580 17.71 -18.74 11.08
CA LYS A 580 17.01 -18.21 9.88
C LYS A 580 17.95 -17.72 8.77
N ILE A 581 19.25 -17.97 8.87
CA ILE A 581 20.23 -17.56 7.86
C ILE A 581 21.08 -18.75 7.44
N PHE A 582 21.06 -19.08 6.15
CA PHE A 582 21.87 -20.13 5.55
C PHE A 582 22.94 -19.53 4.65
N VAL A 583 23.97 -20.30 4.32
CA VAL A 583 25.00 -19.93 3.36
C VAL A 583 24.87 -20.82 2.15
N ALA A 584 24.62 -20.23 0.98
CA ALA A 584 24.80 -20.90 -0.30
C ALA A 584 26.30 -20.98 -0.63
N SER A 585 26.79 -22.16 -1.01
CA SER A 585 28.19 -22.34 -1.31
C SER A 585 28.62 -21.49 -2.51
N PRO A 586 29.73 -20.75 -2.42
CA PRO A 586 30.22 -19.96 -3.54
C PRO A 586 30.61 -20.85 -4.71
N ARG A 587 30.31 -20.43 -5.94
CA ARG A 587 30.81 -21.05 -7.16
C ARG A 587 32.22 -20.56 -7.48
N THR A 588 33.01 -21.41 -8.07
CA THR A 588 34.28 -21.00 -8.67
C THR A 588 33.97 -20.18 -9.92
N ILE A 589 34.43 -18.94 -9.98
CA ILE A 589 34.29 -18.03 -11.11
C ILE A 589 35.64 -17.89 -11.78
N ASP A 590 35.70 -18.13 -13.09
CA ASP A 590 36.87 -17.75 -13.89
C ASP A 590 36.87 -16.21 -14.03
N LEU A 591 37.85 -15.59 -13.39
CA LEU A 591 37.91 -14.12 -13.33
C LEU A 591 38.17 -13.49 -14.72
N ALA A 592 39.02 -14.13 -15.55
CA ALA A 592 39.36 -13.60 -16.85
C ALA A 592 38.13 -13.62 -17.78
N GLU A 593 37.47 -14.76 -17.87
CA GLU A 593 36.23 -14.91 -18.64
C GLU A 593 35.11 -13.98 -18.13
N PHE A 594 34.94 -13.92 -16.81
CA PHE A 594 33.92 -13.04 -16.22
C PHE A 594 34.10 -11.57 -16.57
N TYR A 595 35.33 -11.04 -16.47
CA TYR A 595 35.60 -9.64 -16.79
C TYR A 595 35.50 -9.35 -18.29
N GLU A 596 35.88 -10.27 -19.17
CA GLU A 596 35.70 -10.17 -20.62
C GLU A 596 34.20 -10.08 -20.97
N GLN A 597 33.41 -11.01 -20.44
CA GLN A 597 31.96 -11.01 -20.65
C GLN A 597 31.29 -9.75 -20.07
N LEU A 598 31.76 -9.27 -18.90
CA LEU A 598 31.25 -8.04 -18.29
C LEU A 598 31.53 -6.81 -19.14
N GLN A 599 32.72 -6.71 -19.76
CA GLN A 599 33.05 -5.61 -20.70
C GLN A 599 32.17 -5.67 -21.95
N ALA A 600 31.94 -6.85 -22.51
CA ALA A 600 31.03 -7.02 -23.66
C ALA A 600 29.60 -6.60 -23.30
N LEU A 601 29.12 -6.97 -22.10
CA LEU A 601 27.82 -6.57 -21.61
C LEU A 601 27.72 -5.04 -21.37
N GLU A 602 28.76 -4.42 -20.84
CA GLU A 602 28.86 -2.96 -20.63
C GLU A 602 28.79 -2.22 -21.97
N ALA A 603 29.53 -2.68 -23.00
CA ALA A 603 29.51 -2.11 -24.33
C ALA A 603 28.12 -2.22 -24.98
N ALA A 604 27.49 -3.40 -24.92
CA ALA A 604 26.13 -3.60 -25.45
C ALA A 604 25.11 -2.70 -24.74
N ALA A 605 25.18 -2.61 -23.40
CA ALA A 605 24.27 -1.77 -22.63
C ALA A 605 24.47 -0.27 -22.90
N ALA A 606 25.71 0.20 -23.11
CA ALA A 606 26.00 1.62 -23.41
C ALA A 606 25.27 2.10 -24.66
N HIS A 607 25.18 1.26 -25.69
CA HIS A 607 24.55 1.56 -26.96
C HIS A 607 23.05 1.21 -27.03
N ASN A 608 22.47 0.72 -25.92
CA ASN A 608 21.12 0.14 -25.88
C ASN A 608 20.91 -0.95 -26.96
N ASP A 609 21.94 -1.77 -27.17
CA ASP A 609 21.96 -2.80 -28.20
C ASP A 609 20.90 -3.89 -27.89
N GLU A 610 20.21 -4.35 -28.93
CA GLU A 610 19.33 -5.52 -28.88
C GLU A 610 20.08 -6.81 -28.44
N GLY A 611 21.42 -6.83 -28.57
CA GLY A 611 22.29 -7.89 -28.10
C GLY A 611 22.43 -8.04 -26.58
N VAL A 612 21.95 -7.08 -25.77
CA VAL A 612 22.07 -7.11 -24.29
C VAL A 612 21.54 -8.42 -23.72
N VAL A 613 20.38 -8.90 -24.16
CA VAL A 613 19.80 -10.17 -23.66
C VAL A 613 20.66 -11.38 -24.05
N ARG A 614 21.28 -11.38 -25.23
CA ARG A 614 22.21 -12.44 -25.64
C ARG A 614 23.47 -12.46 -24.79
N GLN A 615 24.02 -11.28 -24.47
CA GLN A 615 25.18 -11.18 -23.58
C GLN A 615 24.84 -11.66 -22.16
N LEU A 616 23.65 -11.31 -21.65
CA LEU A 616 23.15 -11.83 -20.37
C LEU A 616 23.05 -13.37 -20.39
N ALA A 617 22.54 -13.96 -21.46
CA ALA A 617 22.42 -15.41 -21.62
C ALA A 617 23.78 -16.10 -21.76
N ALA A 618 24.74 -15.47 -22.44
CA ALA A 618 26.10 -15.98 -22.52
C ALA A 618 26.79 -16.00 -21.14
N MET A 619 26.60 -14.94 -20.35
CA MET A 619 27.20 -14.78 -19.02
C MET A 619 26.54 -15.67 -17.96
N ILE A 620 25.24 -15.95 -18.09
CA ILE A 620 24.45 -16.76 -17.15
C ILE A 620 23.82 -17.94 -17.89
N PRO A 621 24.47 -19.11 -18.00
CA PRO A 621 23.96 -20.24 -18.76
C PRO A 621 22.62 -20.81 -18.27
N THR A 622 22.25 -20.55 -17.00
CA THR A 622 20.96 -20.94 -16.42
C THR A 622 19.83 -19.95 -16.72
N PHE A 623 20.13 -18.83 -17.42
CA PHE A 623 19.13 -17.87 -17.82
C PHE A 623 18.30 -18.40 -18.98
N THR A 624 17.00 -18.47 -18.81
CA THR A 624 16.02 -18.88 -19.83
C THR A 624 15.15 -17.70 -20.21
N PRO A 625 15.57 -16.87 -21.19
CA PRO A 625 14.81 -15.70 -21.61
C PRO A 625 13.47 -16.11 -22.24
N THR A 626 12.46 -15.27 -22.11
CA THR A 626 11.16 -15.46 -22.76
C THR A 626 11.30 -15.35 -24.28
N ARG A 627 10.38 -16.01 -25.04
CA ARG A 627 10.39 -15.97 -26.52
C ARG A 627 10.25 -14.54 -27.08
N GLU A 628 9.62 -13.62 -26.35
CA GLU A 628 9.48 -12.23 -26.73
C GLU A 628 10.83 -11.50 -26.68
N ASN A 629 11.68 -11.80 -25.71
CA ASN A 629 13.01 -11.21 -25.54
C ASN A 629 14.06 -11.76 -26.52
N LEU A 630 13.80 -12.92 -27.14
CA LEU A 630 14.67 -13.47 -28.20
C LEU A 630 14.36 -12.87 -29.59
N LYS A 631 13.30 -12.10 -29.73
CA LYS A 631 12.91 -11.44 -30.97
C LYS A 631 13.40 -9.98 -31.07
N LEU A 632 13.98 -9.47 -30.00
CA LEU A 632 14.57 -8.12 -29.90
C LEU A 632 16.06 -8.15 -30.25
#